data_74e3919c4e07dc3cb8dbce57f4862033
#
_entry.id   74e3919c4e07dc3cb8dbce57f4862033
#
_cell.length_a   1.000
_cell.length_b   1.000
_cell.length_c   1.000
_cell.angle_alpha   90.00
_cell.angle_beta   90.00
_cell.angle_gamma   90.00
#
_symmetry.space_group_name_H-M   'P 1'
#
loop_
_entity.id
_entity.type
_entity.pdbx_description
1 polymer ?
#
loop_
_entity_poly.entity_id
_entity_poly.type
_entity_poly.pdbx_seq_one_letter_code
_entity_poly.pdbx_strand_id
1 'polypeptide(L)'
;MRLLVSCIPYDGGKSGISVYTREVVRELAAQGHELTLLREPEAREEANAISAPSWSSRPALSMFWHLFILPFWIRRHRREFDGFVICAANRRVCAWYPLPTTATVHDLANFHIPGKYSRSRMFYLAHVLPFFAKRAQHLVAVSGATKSDMVRFWHCREEDVTVLYNGLPEELKSENGKWKTENIHDSSFIIHNSILYISRIEHPGKNHVRLIEAYSRLPREVAEAHPLVIAGADWKDADVVHAAAAKSPYAEFIRFTGFVDAADMPRLWSEAGFYVFPSLFEGFGLSLVEAMARGIPCACSNNGSLGEIAGDVAVTFDPGSVDDIAAALTRLLGEGEADREARVARGREWIRRFSWETHAKGIAELLEGPLGHETTDERRDRPARLASNVSCQEAARLFGIPVARVTESEAVERIVAMAKGRQAASDMRQAGDMRQAAKFVATLNVDFVANAVSGWPFGGNDELWGYLKAADLVTADGMPIVLLSKILRRPLPERVTGADMVPAICRRCAEEGLSVYVLGGDREAVEEAFEKMGDRHSTADDRHPDVDCRVSNVKNKPPLLAGVDPAFVKLGEDQPEIVERINAAKPDVLFVALGNPKQELWMGRNKAKLDVGVVIGIGGTFNFLAGRVKRAPRWMQKSGLEWIYRIVQEPGRLWKRYAYGLVKFSWLSLLHVLGGYRR
;
A
#
# COMPACT_ATOMS: atom_id res chain seq x y z
N MET A 1 -14.77 23.12 8.67
CA MET A 1 -13.61 22.33 9.18
C MET A 1 -12.35 23.17 9.16
N ARG A 2 -11.41 22.88 10.05
CA ARG A 2 -10.04 23.41 10.04
C ARG A 2 -9.16 22.41 9.29
N LEU A 3 -8.70 22.77 8.11
CA LEU A 3 -7.97 21.86 7.23
C LEU A 3 -6.50 22.26 7.10
N LEU A 4 -5.60 21.30 7.28
CA LEU A 4 -4.21 21.42 6.86
C LEU A 4 -4.13 21.02 5.39
N VAL A 5 -3.58 21.87 4.53
CA VAL A 5 -3.48 21.62 3.10
C VAL A 5 -2.01 21.60 2.67
N SER A 6 -1.51 20.47 2.18
CA SER A 6 -0.16 20.37 1.62
C SER A 6 -0.13 20.89 0.19
N CYS A 7 0.46 22.07 0.01
CA CYS A 7 0.67 22.72 -1.28
C CYS A 7 2.03 22.37 -1.90
N ILE A 8 2.72 21.34 -1.43
CA ILE A 8 4.05 20.95 -1.89
C ILE A 8 3.94 19.77 -2.89
N PRO A 9 4.54 19.87 -4.10
CA PRO A 9 5.29 21.01 -4.64
C PRO A 9 4.38 22.08 -5.27
N TYR A 10 4.81 23.34 -5.21
CA TYR A 10 4.11 24.45 -5.82
C TYR A 10 5.10 25.34 -6.60
N ASP A 11 4.87 25.55 -7.88
CA ASP A 11 5.75 26.28 -8.80
C ASP A 11 5.19 27.65 -9.24
N GLY A 12 4.30 28.24 -8.45
CA GLY A 12 3.69 29.52 -8.74
C GLY A 12 2.60 29.47 -9.81
N GLY A 13 1.97 28.33 -10.03
CA GLY A 13 0.88 28.17 -11.00
C GLY A 13 1.32 27.79 -12.41
N LYS A 14 2.62 27.50 -12.61
CA LYS A 14 3.18 27.13 -13.92
C LYS A 14 2.86 25.71 -14.37
N SER A 15 2.55 24.79 -13.44
CA SER A 15 2.19 23.42 -13.75
C SER A 15 0.71 23.13 -13.43
N GLY A 16 0.15 22.10 -14.07
CA GLY A 16 -1.22 21.64 -13.78
C GLY A 16 -1.46 21.27 -12.32
N ILE A 17 -0.43 20.77 -11.61
CA ILE A 17 -0.49 20.48 -10.16
C ILE A 17 -0.63 21.77 -9.36
N SER A 18 0.09 22.82 -9.73
CA SER A 18 0.00 24.11 -9.04
C SER A 18 -1.33 24.81 -9.33
N VAL A 19 -1.86 24.70 -10.56
CA VAL A 19 -3.22 25.17 -10.89
C VAL A 19 -4.24 24.41 -10.02
N TYR A 20 -4.17 23.09 -9.99
CA TYR A 20 -5.01 22.26 -9.13
C TYR A 20 -4.97 22.72 -7.67
N THR A 21 -3.76 22.88 -7.12
CA THR A 21 -3.59 23.25 -5.70
C THR A 21 -4.21 24.64 -5.42
N ARG A 22 -4.01 25.61 -6.29
CA ARG A 22 -4.59 26.95 -6.18
C ARG A 22 -6.11 26.91 -6.17
N GLU A 23 -6.70 26.19 -7.13
CA GLU A 23 -8.14 26.13 -7.27
C GLU A 23 -8.81 25.37 -6.10
N VAL A 24 -8.23 24.25 -5.66
CA VAL A 24 -8.75 23.50 -4.49
C VAL A 24 -8.68 24.33 -3.22
N VAL A 25 -7.57 25.06 -2.98
CA VAL A 25 -7.44 25.95 -1.83
C VAL A 25 -8.49 27.06 -1.90
N ARG A 26 -8.68 27.68 -3.05
CA ARG A 26 -9.68 28.75 -3.25
C ARG A 26 -11.11 28.25 -2.96
N GLU A 27 -11.48 27.12 -3.52
CA GLU A 27 -12.84 26.58 -3.38
C GLU A 27 -13.13 26.06 -1.97
N LEU A 28 -12.17 25.41 -1.31
CA LEU A 28 -12.34 25.01 0.09
C LEU A 28 -12.51 26.23 1.01
N ALA A 29 -11.77 27.31 0.76
CA ALA A 29 -11.94 28.57 1.49
C ALA A 29 -13.30 29.21 1.20
N ALA A 30 -13.76 29.24 -0.06
CA ALA A 30 -15.06 29.76 -0.47
C ALA A 30 -16.24 28.96 0.17
N GLN A 31 -16.05 27.66 0.44
CA GLN A 31 -17.00 26.79 1.14
C GLN A 31 -16.97 26.98 2.67
N GLY A 32 -16.21 27.97 3.19
CA GLY A 32 -16.17 28.32 4.60
C GLY A 32 -15.26 27.44 5.46
N HIS A 33 -14.33 26.70 4.87
CA HIS A 33 -13.32 25.96 5.62
C HIS A 33 -12.17 26.88 6.03
N GLU A 34 -11.68 26.71 7.26
CA GLU A 34 -10.48 27.39 7.76
C GLU A 34 -9.24 26.62 7.30
N LEU A 35 -8.39 27.25 6.48
CA LEU A 35 -7.27 26.59 5.86
C LEU A 35 -5.94 27.03 6.49
N THR A 36 -5.08 26.05 6.78
CA THR A 36 -3.66 26.26 7.07
C THR A 36 -2.83 25.63 5.93
N LEU A 37 -2.08 26.45 5.22
CA LEU A 37 -1.35 26.02 4.04
C LEU A 37 0.08 25.60 4.39
N LEU A 38 0.46 24.39 4.02
CA LEU A 38 1.83 23.89 4.14
C LEU A 38 2.58 24.19 2.84
N ARG A 39 3.59 25.07 2.88
CA ARG A 39 4.32 25.56 1.72
C ARG A 39 5.81 25.22 1.74
N GLU A 40 6.45 25.40 0.62
CA GLU A 40 7.91 25.28 0.49
C GLU A 40 8.65 26.38 1.26
N PRO A 41 9.95 26.17 1.65
CA PRO A 41 10.68 27.08 2.52
C PRO A 41 10.82 28.52 1.99
N GLU A 42 10.77 28.68 0.68
CA GLU A 42 11.01 29.95 -0.02
C GLU A 42 9.72 30.70 -0.37
N ALA A 43 8.57 30.18 0.03
CA ALA A 43 7.28 30.83 -0.23
C ALA A 43 7.15 32.12 0.61
N ARG A 44 6.58 33.18 -0.01
CA ARG A 44 6.31 34.44 0.69
C ARG A 44 5.42 34.18 1.91
N GLU A 45 5.68 34.92 3.01
CA GLU A 45 4.84 34.90 4.19
C GLU A 45 3.41 35.31 3.83
N GLU A 46 2.50 34.38 3.94
CA GLU A 46 1.06 34.61 3.85
C GLU A 46 0.44 34.32 5.23
N ALA A 47 -0.58 35.08 5.59
CA ALA A 47 -1.38 34.78 6.78
C ALA A 47 -1.91 33.32 6.65
N ASN A 48 -1.78 32.52 7.71
CA ASN A 48 -2.18 31.11 7.78
C ASN A 48 -1.32 30.15 6.95
N ALA A 49 -0.06 30.44 6.65
CA ALA A 49 0.86 29.52 6.00
C ALA A 49 1.94 29.02 7.00
N ILE A 50 2.24 27.73 6.91
CA ILE A 50 3.36 27.10 7.61
C ILE A 50 4.40 26.72 6.57
N SER A 51 5.61 27.28 6.69
CA SER A 51 6.72 26.96 5.79
C SER A 51 7.42 25.69 6.24
N ALA A 52 7.74 24.81 5.28
CA ALA A 52 8.63 23.69 5.52
C ALA A 52 10.03 24.21 5.93
N PRO A 53 10.83 23.46 6.70
CA PRO A 53 12.15 23.90 7.14
C PRO A 53 13.07 24.24 5.95
N SER A 54 13.91 25.28 6.08
CA SER A 54 14.82 25.72 5.01
C SER A 54 15.77 24.63 4.49
N TRP A 55 16.20 23.69 5.35
CA TRP A 55 17.01 22.55 4.93
C TRP A 55 16.28 21.59 3.98
N SER A 56 14.95 21.65 3.92
CA SER A 56 14.13 20.80 3.04
C SER A 56 13.93 21.38 1.63
N SER A 57 14.63 22.44 1.23
CA SER A 57 14.55 23.05 -0.11
C SER A 57 14.95 22.09 -1.24
N ARG A 58 15.88 21.14 -0.97
CA ARG A 58 16.26 20.12 -1.96
C ARG A 58 15.17 19.04 -2.09
N PRO A 59 14.81 18.59 -3.31
CA PRO A 59 13.70 17.65 -3.53
C PRO A 59 13.75 16.37 -2.71
N ALA A 60 14.94 15.77 -2.51
CA ALA A 60 15.12 14.56 -1.71
C ALA A 60 14.89 14.81 -0.22
N LEU A 61 15.37 15.94 0.31
CA LEU A 61 15.19 16.35 1.69
C LEU A 61 13.73 16.74 1.98
N SER A 62 13.11 17.46 1.03
CA SER A 62 11.67 17.76 1.07
C SER A 62 10.83 16.48 1.14
N MET A 63 11.15 15.48 0.33
CA MET A 63 10.50 14.18 0.34
C MET A 63 10.70 13.46 1.68
N PHE A 64 11.92 13.44 2.22
CA PHE A 64 12.23 12.85 3.52
C PHE A 64 11.46 13.54 4.65
N TRP A 65 11.46 14.87 4.68
CA TRP A 65 10.73 15.66 5.66
C TRP A 65 9.22 15.38 5.62
N HIS A 66 8.63 15.42 4.42
CA HIS A 66 7.20 15.19 4.23
C HIS A 66 6.81 13.75 4.61
N LEU A 67 7.67 12.77 4.30
CA LEU A 67 7.42 11.35 4.56
C LEU A 67 7.52 11.02 6.05
N PHE A 68 8.57 11.48 6.73
CA PHE A 68 8.92 11.00 8.07
C PHE A 68 8.74 12.04 9.18
N ILE A 69 9.01 13.32 8.94
CA ILE A 69 9.00 14.34 10.01
C ILE A 69 7.64 15.03 10.13
N LEU A 70 7.04 15.41 9.01
CA LEU A 70 5.72 16.05 8.98
C LEU A 70 4.64 15.28 9.75
N PRO A 71 4.53 13.94 9.67
CA PRO A 71 3.54 13.19 10.44
C PRO A 71 3.68 13.37 11.97
N PHE A 72 4.90 13.47 12.50
CA PHE A 72 5.11 13.76 13.93
C PHE A 72 4.66 15.17 14.29
N TRP A 73 4.98 16.14 13.43
CA TRP A 73 4.53 17.51 13.61
C TRP A 73 3.00 17.57 13.61
N ILE A 74 2.32 16.96 12.63
CA ILE A 74 0.85 16.88 12.56
C ILE A 74 0.29 16.21 13.83
N ARG A 75 0.89 15.11 14.30
CA ARG A 75 0.46 14.42 15.52
C ARG A 75 0.51 15.31 16.76
N ARG A 76 1.54 16.17 16.87
CA ARG A 76 1.68 17.13 17.98
C ARG A 76 0.59 18.20 17.94
N HIS A 77 0.20 18.64 16.73
CA HIS A 77 -0.78 19.70 16.49
C HIS A 77 -2.16 19.15 16.09
N ARG A 78 -2.44 17.87 16.31
CA ARG A 78 -3.65 17.18 15.83
C ARG A 78 -4.98 17.77 16.32
N ARG A 79 -4.97 18.56 17.42
CA ARG A 79 -6.16 19.22 17.95
C ARG A 79 -6.50 20.52 17.23
N GLU A 80 -5.59 21.02 16.42
CA GLU A 80 -5.74 22.26 15.66
C GLU A 80 -6.44 22.04 14.33
N PHE A 81 -6.46 20.77 13.83
CA PHE A 81 -6.97 20.40 12.51
C PHE A 81 -7.99 19.27 12.60
N ASP A 82 -9.00 19.35 11.75
CA ASP A 82 -10.03 18.34 11.61
C ASP A 82 -9.69 17.36 10.45
N GLY A 83 -8.91 17.81 9.44
CA GLY A 83 -8.51 17.01 8.30
C GLY A 83 -7.20 17.46 7.65
N PHE A 84 -6.61 16.59 6.82
CA PHE A 84 -5.41 16.85 6.06
C PHE A 84 -5.64 16.57 4.57
N VAL A 85 -5.35 17.55 3.71
CA VAL A 85 -5.48 17.45 2.25
C VAL A 85 -4.09 17.43 1.62
N ILE A 86 -3.78 16.38 0.88
CA ILE A 86 -2.54 16.25 0.08
C ILE A 86 -2.89 16.47 -1.38
N CYS A 87 -2.54 17.64 -1.92
CA CYS A 87 -2.86 18.02 -3.28
C CYS A 87 -2.10 17.24 -4.36
N ALA A 88 -0.97 16.59 -4.04
CA ALA A 88 -0.13 15.89 -5.01
C ALA A 88 0.50 14.61 -4.43
N ALA A 89 -0.31 13.59 -4.19
CA ALA A 89 0.14 12.32 -3.63
C ALA A 89 1.08 11.52 -4.56
N ASN A 90 1.06 11.78 -5.86
CA ASN A 90 2.06 11.25 -6.80
C ASN A 90 3.45 11.93 -6.68
N ARG A 91 3.59 12.91 -5.78
CA ARG A 91 4.85 13.62 -5.48
C ARG A 91 5.24 13.54 -4.01
N ARG A 92 4.27 13.70 -3.09
CA ARG A 92 4.48 13.77 -1.65
C ARG A 92 3.45 12.92 -0.91
N VAL A 93 3.93 12.10 0.01
CA VAL A 93 3.10 11.23 0.88
C VAL A 93 3.70 11.20 2.28
N CYS A 94 2.92 10.76 3.27
CA CYS A 94 3.36 10.56 4.63
C CYS A 94 3.51 9.07 4.96
N ALA A 95 4.46 8.72 5.84
CA ALA A 95 4.63 7.35 6.29
C ALA A 95 3.40 6.83 7.07
N TRP A 96 2.73 7.72 7.78
CA TRP A 96 1.41 7.51 8.40
C TRP A 96 0.64 8.82 8.46
N TYR A 97 -0.66 8.74 8.65
CA TYR A 97 -1.57 9.87 8.61
C TYR A 97 -2.26 10.05 9.98
N PRO A 98 -1.84 11.04 10.79
CA PRO A 98 -2.42 11.29 12.12
C PRO A 98 -3.81 11.89 12.12
N LEU A 99 -4.28 12.42 11.00
CA LEU A 99 -5.59 13.03 10.76
C LEU A 99 -6.34 12.29 9.66
N PRO A 100 -7.67 12.41 9.57
CA PRO A 100 -8.41 12.08 8.36
C PRO A 100 -7.75 12.76 7.16
N THR A 101 -7.45 11.99 6.10
CA THR A 101 -6.61 12.49 5.01
C THR A 101 -7.16 12.09 3.65
N THR A 102 -7.31 13.07 2.77
CA THR A 102 -7.48 12.87 1.34
C THR A 102 -6.14 13.04 0.61
N ALA A 103 -5.85 12.17 -0.35
CA ALA A 103 -4.59 12.19 -1.08
C ALA A 103 -4.86 12.08 -2.58
N THR A 104 -4.62 13.19 -3.32
CA THR A 104 -4.94 13.28 -4.75
C THR A 104 -3.78 12.82 -5.63
N VAL A 105 -4.08 11.94 -6.58
CA VAL A 105 -3.18 11.41 -7.60
C VAL A 105 -3.56 12.00 -8.95
N HIS A 106 -2.61 12.70 -9.61
CA HIS A 106 -2.86 13.38 -10.88
C HIS A 106 -2.67 12.47 -12.09
N ASP A 107 -1.59 11.71 -12.12
CA ASP A 107 -1.27 10.79 -13.21
C ASP A 107 -0.32 9.68 -12.78
N LEU A 108 -0.29 8.63 -13.58
CA LEU A 108 0.71 7.58 -13.54
C LEU A 108 1.40 7.42 -14.92
N ALA A 109 1.62 8.53 -15.62
CA ALA A 109 2.26 8.59 -16.94
C ALA A 109 3.64 7.89 -17.01
N ASN A 110 4.31 7.76 -15.88
CA ASN A 110 5.57 7.03 -15.75
C ASN A 110 5.47 5.54 -16.09
N PHE A 111 4.30 4.93 -16.04
CA PHE A 111 4.08 3.53 -16.43
C PHE A 111 3.74 3.37 -17.92
N HIS A 112 3.32 4.45 -18.57
CA HIS A 112 2.90 4.46 -19.97
C HIS A 112 3.99 4.96 -20.92
N ILE A 113 4.95 5.78 -20.44
CA ILE A 113 6.00 6.39 -21.26
C ILE A 113 7.34 5.72 -20.91
N PRO A 114 7.86 4.80 -21.77
CA PRO A 114 9.15 4.16 -21.55
C PRO A 114 10.30 5.17 -21.43
N GLY A 115 11.22 4.95 -20.50
CA GLY A 115 12.42 5.78 -20.36
C GLY A 115 12.20 7.16 -19.74
N LYS A 116 10.99 7.48 -19.28
CA LYS A 116 10.69 8.77 -18.65
C LYS A 116 11.55 9.05 -17.42
N TYR A 117 11.85 8.00 -16.61
CA TYR A 117 12.64 8.11 -15.39
C TYR A 117 13.69 7.00 -15.27
N SER A 118 14.72 7.23 -14.44
CA SER A 118 15.73 6.24 -14.09
C SER A 118 15.13 5.02 -13.39
N ARG A 119 15.82 3.88 -13.43
CA ARG A 119 15.37 2.62 -12.79
C ARG A 119 15.09 2.77 -11.29
N SER A 120 15.95 3.51 -10.57
CA SER A 120 15.77 3.78 -9.14
C SER A 120 14.53 4.61 -8.86
N ARG A 121 14.27 5.64 -9.68
CA ARG A 121 13.06 6.47 -9.59
C ARG A 121 11.80 5.67 -9.94
N MET A 122 11.87 4.80 -10.94
CA MET A 122 10.76 3.90 -11.28
C MET A 122 10.46 2.92 -10.14
N PHE A 123 11.48 2.37 -9.48
CA PHE A 123 11.29 1.53 -8.30
C PHE A 123 10.56 2.30 -7.16
N TYR A 124 10.98 3.54 -6.90
CA TYR A 124 10.29 4.40 -5.93
C TYR A 124 8.82 4.62 -6.29
N LEU A 125 8.53 5.00 -7.55
CA LEU A 125 7.17 5.30 -8.02
C LEU A 125 6.27 4.07 -8.10
N ALA A 126 6.84 2.88 -8.36
CA ALA A 126 6.08 1.64 -8.48
C ALA A 126 5.81 0.96 -7.14
N HIS A 127 6.69 1.11 -6.15
CA HIS A 127 6.63 0.31 -4.92
C HIS A 127 6.57 1.15 -3.64
N VAL A 128 7.40 2.21 -3.54
CA VAL A 128 7.50 3.00 -2.30
C VAL A 128 6.34 3.97 -2.15
N LEU A 129 6.12 4.77 -3.17
CA LEU A 129 5.10 5.80 -3.18
C LEU A 129 3.70 5.22 -2.97
N PRO A 130 3.25 4.17 -3.72
CA PRO A 130 1.94 3.55 -3.52
C PRO A 130 1.76 2.95 -2.14
N PHE A 131 2.84 2.35 -1.59
CA PHE A 131 2.80 1.77 -0.26
C PHE A 131 2.43 2.80 0.81
N PHE A 132 2.93 4.02 0.71
CA PHE A 132 2.59 5.10 1.64
C PHE A 132 1.28 5.81 1.25
N ALA A 133 1.01 6.05 -0.04
CA ALA A 133 -0.21 6.70 -0.49
C ALA A 133 -1.47 5.93 -0.05
N LYS A 134 -1.48 4.61 -0.21
CA LYS A 134 -2.60 3.72 0.18
C LYS A 134 -2.92 3.71 1.69
N ARG A 135 -2.12 4.38 2.51
CA ARG A 135 -2.39 4.57 3.94
C ARG A 135 -3.25 5.79 4.24
N ALA A 136 -3.40 6.70 3.31
CA ALA A 136 -4.41 7.75 3.41
C ALA A 136 -5.81 7.12 3.50
N GLN A 137 -6.73 7.78 4.19
CA GLN A 137 -8.10 7.26 4.32
C GLN A 137 -8.82 7.26 2.98
N HIS A 138 -8.61 8.31 2.20
CA HIS A 138 -9.28 8.50 0.91
C HIS A 138 -8.25 8.83 -0.15
N LEU A 139 -8.23 8.01 -1.19
CA LEU A 139 -7.47 8.27 -2.40
C LEU A 139 -8.39 8.94 -3.43
N VAL A 140 -7.93 10.05 -3.99
CA VAL A 140 -8.64 10.78 -5.02
C VAL A 140 -7.89 10.66 -6.34
N ALA A 141 -8.57 10.23 -7.39
CA ALA A 141 -8.08 10.25 -8.76
C ALA A 141 -8.75 11.40 -9.52
N VAL A 142 -8.00 12.13 -10.33
CA VAL A 142 -8.54 13.27 -11.10
C VAL A 142 -9.31 12.85 -12.36
N SER A 143 -9.29 11.56 -12.69
CA SER A 143 -10.03 10.96 -13.81
C SER A 143 -10.28 9.46 -13.60
N GLY A 144 -11.19 8.86 -14.35
CA GLY A 144 -11.42 7.42 -14.39
C GLY A 144 -10.18 6.67 -14.91
N ALA A 145 -9.47 7.24 -15.88
CA ALA A 145 -8.22 6.69 -16.38
C ALA A 145 -7.14 6.63 -15.27
N THR A 146 -6.98 7.70 -14.48
CA THR A 146 -6.06 7.69 -13.32
C THR A 146 -6.50 6.67 -12.26
N LYS A 147 -7.79 6.53 -11.98
CA LYS A 147 -8.32 5.49 -11.08
C LYS A 147 -7.97 4.09 -11.59
N SER A 148 -8.21 3.82 -12.88
CA SER A 148 -7.88 2.54 -13.51
C SER A 148 -6.39 2.20 -13.39
N ASP A 149 -5.52 3.18 -13.59
CA ASP A 149 -4.08 3.04 -13.39
C ASP A 149 -3.69 2.78 -11.94
N MET A 150 -4.33 3.44 -10.98
CA MET A 150 -4.11 3.17 -9.56
C MET A 150 -4.51 1.74 -9.18
N VAL A 151 -5.60 1.23 -9.72
CA VAL A 151 -6.00 -0.17 -9.55
C VAL A 151 -4.98 -1.11 -10.19
N ARG A 152 -4.57 -0.83 -11.42
CA ARG A 152 -3.67 -1.68 -12.21
C ARG A 152 -2.24 -1.70 -11.68
N PHE A 153 -1.64 -0.55 -11.46
CA PHE A 153 -0.20 -0.42 -11.16
C PHE A 153 0.11 -0.29 -9.68
N TRP A 154 -0.79 0.30 -8.90
CA TRP A 154 -0.64 0.46 -7.46
C TRP A 154 -1.38 -0.63 -6.69
N HIS A 155 -2.18 -1.48 -7.38
CA HIS A 155 -3.01 -2.50 -6.75
C HIS A 155 -3.90 -1.93 -5.64
N CYS A 156 -4.52 -0.77 -5.90
CA CYS A 156 -5.58 -0.23 -5.07
C CYS A 156 -6.86 -1.06 -5.27
N ARG A 157 -7.71 -1.16 -4.25
CA ARG A 157 -9.07 -1.65 -4.46
C ARG A 157 -9.87 -0.56 -5.13
N GLU A 158 -10.78 -0.92 -6.00
CA GLU A 158 -11.57 0.05 -6.76
C GLU A 158 -12.42 0.95 -5.87
N GLU A 159 -12.97 0.39 -4.79
CA GLU A 159 -13.76 1.10 -3.79
C GLU A 159 -12.95 2.09 -2.91
N ASP A 160 -11.62 1.95 -2.85
CA ASP A 160 -10.76 2.85 -2.07
C ASP A 160 -10.39 4.13 -2.84
N VAL A 161 -10.75 4.23 -4.13
CA VAL A 161 -10.38 5.35 -5.00
C VAL A 161 -11.63 6.08 -5.49
N THR A 162 -11.78 7.33 -5.09
CA THR A 162 -12.85 8.21 -5.54
C THR A 162 -12.38 9.05 -6.73
N VAL A 163 -13.18 9.13 -7.80
CA VAL A 163 -12.90 10.04 -8.92
C VAL A 163 -13.52 11.39 -8.63
N LEU A 164 -12.69 12.43 -8.59
CA LEU A 164 -13.10 13.82 -8.53
C LEU A 164 -12.45 14.55 -9.71
N TYR A 165 -13.23 14.91 -10.70
CA TYR A 165 -12.72 15.60 -11.89
C TYR A 165 -12.24 17.00 -11.55
N ASN A 166 -11.16 17.43 -12.19
CA ASN A 166 -10.72 18.82 -12.12
C ASN A 166 -11.76 19.75 -12.74
N GLY A 167 -11.75 21.01 -12.32
CA GLY A 167 -12.68 22.02 -12.83
C GLY A 167 -12.07 22.94 -13.87
N LEU A 168 -12.87 23.89 -14.31
CA LEU A 168 -12.49 25.00 -15.18
C LEU A 168 -12.05 26.22 -14.37
N PRO A 169 -11.09 27.02 -14.87
CA PRO A 169 -10.78 28.32 -14.27
C PRO A 169 -12.02 29.21 -14.19
N GLU A 170 -12.16 29.90 -13.06
CA GLU A 170 -13.32 30.76 -12.82
C GLU A 170 -13.40 31.96 -13.77
N GLU A 171 -12.25 32.40 -14.26
CA GLU A 171 -12.14 33.45 -15.27
C GLU A 171 -13.00 33.18 -16.53
N LEU A 172 -13.28 31.91 -16.80
CA LEU A 172 -14.13 31.45 -17.91
C LEU A 172 -15.62 31.40 -17.55
N LYS A 173 -16.00 31.61 -16.27
CA LYS A 173 -17.40 31.68 -15.83
C LYS A 173 -17.84 33.15 -15.83
N SER A 174 -19.03 33.45 -16.35
CA SER A 174 -19.65 34.77 -16.18
C SER A 174 -20.34 34.87 -14.82
N GLU A 175 -20.60 36.10 -14.34
CA GLU A 175 -21.34 36.39 -13.10
C GLU A 175 -22.74 35.73 -13.05
N ASN A 176 -23.31 35.37 -14.18
CA ASN A 176 -24.62 34.73 -14.29
C ASN A 176 -24.52 33.22 -14.58
N GLY A 177 -23.37 32.57 -14.32
CA GLY A 177 -23.17 31.15 -14.65
C GLY A 177 -23.11 30.83 -16.14
N LYS A 178 -23.18 31.86 -17.00
CA LYS A 178 -22.93 31.72 -18.44
C LYS A 178 -21.45 31.86 -18.69
N TRP A 179 -20.93 31.13 -19.67
CA TRP A 179 -19.53 31.24 -20.08
C TRP A 179 -19.27 32.68 -20.59
N LYS A 180 -18.22 33.34 -20.10
CA LYS A 180 -17.74 34.58 -20.70
C LYS A 180 -17.27 34.25 -22.11
N THR A 181 -18.18 34.30 -23.06
CA THR A 181 -17.81 34.54 -24.44
C THR A 181 -17.52 36.04 -24.48
N GLU A 182 -16.32 36.48 -24.12
CA GLU A 182 -15.88 37.75 -24.60
C GLU A 182 -16.06 37.67 -26.10
N ASN A 183 -16.81 38.63 -26.65
CA ASN A 183 -16.96 38.81 -28.10
C ASN A 183 -15.57 39.15 -28.59
N ILE A 184 -14.77 38.12 -28.92
CA ILE A 184 -13.45 38.24 -29.54
C ILE A 184 -13.59 38.69 -31.00
N HIS A 185 -14.86 38.89 -31.42
CA HIS A 185 -15.20 39.28 -32.79
C HIS A 185 -15.02 40.75 -33.16
N ASP A 186 -14.53 41.58 -32.28
CA ASP A 186 -14.46 43.02 -32.56
C ASP A 186 -13.03 43.57 -32.87
N SER A 187 -12.15 42.74 -33.38
CA SER A 187 -10.91 43.20 -33.98
C SER A 187 -10.77 42.66 -35.41
N SER A 188 -11.10 43.49 -36.36
CA SER A 188 -11.11 43.25 -37.80
C SER A 188 -9.76 42.90 -38.46
N PHE A 189 -8.77 42.42 -37.71
CA PHE A 189 -7.43 42.13 -38.25
C PHE A 189 -6.70 40.91 -37.65
N ILE A 190 -7.32 40.09 -36.81
CA ILE A 190 -6.66 38.88 -36.27
C ILE A 190 -7.24 37.66 -37.00
N ILE A 191 -6.42 36.98 -37.78
CA ILE A 191 -6.79 35.72 -38.45
C ILE A 191 -6.85 34.65 -37.38
N HIS A 192 -8.08 34.34 -36.89
CA HIS A 192 -8.37 33.30 -35.89
C HIS A 192 -8.32 31.88 -36.51
N ASN A 193 -7.20 31.47 -37.10
CA ASN A 193 -7.11 30.24 -37.86
C ASN A 193 -5.97 29.32 -37.44
N SER A 194 -5.18 29.67 -36.42
CA SER A 194 -4.04 28.84 -36.06
C SER A 194 -4.49 27.53 -35.37
N ILE A 195 -3.72 26.46 -35.56
CA ILE A 195 -3.80 25.22 -34.78
C ILE A 195 -2.90 25.41 -33.54
N LEU A 196 -3.50 25.49 -32.37
CA LEU A 196 -2.78 25.74 -31.13
C LEU A 196 -2.54 24.43 -30.37
N TYR A 197 -1.32 24.26 -29.83
CA TYR A 197 -0.96 23.26 -28.85
C TYR A 197 -0.23 23.90 -27.68
N ILE A 198 -0.76 23.77 -26.46
CA ILE A 198 -0.16 24.31 -25.23
C ILE A 198 0.40 23.17 -24.40
N SER A 199 1.73 23.10 -24.27
CA SER A 199 2.41 22.16 -23.36
C SER A 199 3.87 22.52 -23.22
N ARG A 200 4.55 22.02 -22.19
CA ARG A 200 6.02 22.04 -22.17
C ARG A 200 6.54 21.30 -23.40
N ILE A 201 7.57 21.83 -24.03
CA ILE A 201 8.21 21.18 -25.18
C ILE A 201 9.11 20.07 -24.64
N GLU A 202 8.60 18.86 -24.66
CA GLU A 202 9.28 17.67 -24.13
C GLU A 202 9.06 16.47 -25.07
N HIS A 203 10.11 15.67 -25.24
CA HIS A 203 10.03 14.42 -26.01
C HIS A 203 10.27 13.22 -25.12
N PRO A 204 9.56 12.06 -25.34
CA PRO A 204 8.48 11.82 -26.31
C PRO A 204 7.07 12.12 -25.75
N GLY A 205 6.91 12.39 -24.45
CA GLY A 205 5.64 12.35 -23.75
C GLY A 205 4.54 13.25 -24.32
N LYS A 206 4.88 14.47 -24.71
CA LYS A 206 3.96 15.47 -25.30
C LYS A 206 3.74 15.30 -26.80
N ASN A 207 4.48 14.38 -27.44
CA ASN A 207 4.24 13.91 -28.80
C ASN A 207 4.34 14.98 -29.91
N HIS A 208 5.11 16.04 -29.70
CA HIS A 208 5.28 17.12 -30.66
C HIS A 208 5.80 16.64 -32.02
N VAL A 209 6.73 15.70 -32.03
CA VAL A 209 7.36 15.20 -33.27
C VAL A 209 6.30 14.60 -34.21
N ARG A 210 5.43 13.69 -33.68
CA ARG A 210 4.37 13.12 -34.53
C ARG A 210 3.32 14.14 -34.94
N LEU A 211 3.04 15.14 -34.10
CA LEU A 211 2.17 16.26 -34.48
C LEU A 211 2.76 17.04 -35.67
N ILE A 212 4.06 17.37 -35.64
CA ILE A 212 4.76 18.07 -36.71
C ILE A 212 4.77 17.23 -37.99
N GLU A 213 5.02 15.91 -37.86
CA GLU A 213 4.97 14.98 -39.00
C GLU A 213 3.58 14.89 -39.60
N ALA A 214 2.53 14.84 -38.78
CA ALA A 214 1.14 14.82 -39.22
C ALA A 214 0.73 16.13 -39.89
N TYR A 215 1.12 17.27 -39.31
CA TYR A 215 0.94 18.59 -39.90
C TYR A 215 1.61 18.72 -41.27
N SER A 216 2.79 18.12 -41.42
CA SER A 216 3.55 18.09 -42.71
C SER A 216 2.86 17.26 -43.80
N ARG A 217 1.83 16.50 -43.51
CA ARG A 217 1.02 15.72 -44.46
C ARG A 217 -0.23 16.45 -44.95
N LEU A 218 -0.56 17.57 -44.35
CA LEU A 218 -1.68 18.41 -44.81
C LEU A 218 -1.36 18.99 -46.21
N PRO A 219 -2.37 19.32 -47.05
CA PRO A 219 -2.15 20.13 -48.23
C PRO A 219 -1.49 21.47 -47.88
N ARG A 220 -0.60 21.97 -48.75
CA ARG A 220 0.16 23.17 -48.47
C ARG A 220 -0.77 24.38 -48.19
N GLU A 221 -1.83 24.50 -48.98
CA GLU A 221 -2.78 25.59 -48.85
C GLU A 221 -3.49 25.56 -47.49
N VAL A 222 -3.73 24.35 -46.94
CA VAL A 222 -4.31 24.15 -45.60
C VAL A 222 -3.30 24.52 -44.51
N ALA A 223 -2.03 24.10 -44.65
CA ALA A 223 -0.97 24.42 -43.68
C ALA A 223 -0.68 25.94 -43.65
N GLU A 224 -0.69 26.62 -44.79
CA GLU A 224 -0.53 28.06 -44.89
C GLU A 224 -1.70 28.80 -44.24
N ALA A 225 -2.93 28.37 -44.49
CA ALA A 225 -4.15 28.96 -43.91
C ALA A 225 -4.26 28.69 -42.38
N HIS A 226 -3.65 27.61 -41.86
CA HIS A 226 -3.73 27.20 -40.46
C HIS A 226 -2.34 26.94 -39.88
N PRO A 227 -1.55 27.96 -39.54
CA PRO A 227 -0.25 27.79 -38.93
C PRO A 227 -0.31 26.99 -37.61
N LEU A 228 0.71 26.15 -37.40
CA LEU A 228 0.84 25.39 -36.15
C LEU A 228 1.59 26.23 -35.10
N VAL A 229 0.93 26.54 -33.99
CA VAL A 229 1.48 27.31 -32.88
C VAL A 229 1.70 26.37 -31.69
N ILE A 230 2.94 26.18 -31.29
CA ILE A 230 3.35 25.35 -30.14
C ILE A 230 3.77 26.30 -29.02
N ALA A 231 2.99 26.34 -27.94
CA ALA A 231 3.19 27.25 -26.82
C ALA A 231 3.68 26.50 -25.58
N GLY A 232 4.82 26.91 -25.05
CA GLY A 232 5.39 26.38 -23.81
C GLY A 232 6.91 26.47 -23.77
N ALA A 233 7.47 26.38 -22.57
CA ALA A 233 8.92 26.39 -22.35
C ALA A 233 9.57 25.08 -22.79
N ASP A 234 10.79 25.19 -23.26
CA ASP A 234 11.67 24.05 -23.52
C ASP A 234 11.92 23.25 -22.25
N TRP A 235 11.84 21.93 -22.37
CA TRP A 235 12.08 20.98 -21.32
C TRP A 235 12.98 19.86 -21.82
N LYS A 236 12.86 18.67 -21.25
CA LYS A 236 13.69 17.51 -21.59
C LYS A 236 13.57 17.14 -23.06
N ASP A 237 14.72 17.03 -23.76
CA ASP A 237 14.84 16.60 -25.16
C ASP A 237 14.04 17.51 -26.15
N ALA A 238 13.93 18.82 -25.84
CA ALA A 238 13.25 19.81 -26.69
C ALA A 238 13.96 20.03 -28.03
N ASP A 239 15.28 19.87 -28.08
CA ASP A 239 16.10 19.93 -29.29
C ASP A 239 15.63 18.95 -30.36
N VAL A 240 15.15 17.77 -30.00
CA VAL A 240 14.55 16.78 -30.91
C VAL A 240 13.30 17.37 -31.59
N VAL A 241 12.49 18.10 -30.85
CA VAL A 241 11.25 18.72 -31.35
C VAL A 241 11.58 19.87 -32.30
N HIS A 242 12.51 20.73 -31.91
CA HIS A 242 12.96 21.84 -32.79
C HIS A 242 13.61 21.32 -34.09
N ALA A 243 14.40 20.27 -33.99
CA ALA A 243 15.00 19.65 -35.18
C ALA A 243 13.92 19.02 -36.10
N ALA A 244 12.85 18.45 -35.57
CA ALA A 244 11.73 17.93 -36.36
C ALA A 244 10.98 19.06 -37.08
N ALA A 245 10.74 20.18 -36.42
CA ALA A 245 10.12 21.37 -37.03
C ALA A 245 10.96 21.98 -38.14
N ALA A 246 12.28 22.10 -37.92
CA ALA A 246 13.20 22.63 -38.93
C ALA A 246 13.32 21.76 -40.20
N LYS A 247 13.05 20.46 -40.06
CA LYS A 247 13.05 19.49 -41.21
C LYS A 247 11.69 19.39 -41.91
N SER A 248 10.64 19.98 -41.33
CA SER A 248 9.32 19.97 -41.94
C SER A 248 9.31 20.76 -43.24
N PRO A 249 8.58 20.28 -44.30
CA PRO A 249 8.38 21.05 -45.52
C PRO A 249 7.56 22.34 -45.27
N TYR A 250 7.00 22.47 -44.08
CA TYR A 250 6.19 23.63 -43.64
C TYR A 250 6.81 24.34 -42.42
N ALA A 251 8.15 24.31 -42.31
CA ALA A 251 8.87 24.92 -41.19
C ALA A 251 8.50 26.41 -40.99
N GLU A 252 8.22 27.16 -42.08
CA GLU A 252 7.80 28.55 -42.06
C GLU A 252 6.41 28.75 -41.42
N PHE A 253 5.56 27.73 -41.36
CA PHE A 253 4.22 27.79 -40.77
C PHE A 253 4.19 27.22 -39.35
N ILE A 254 5.33 26.76 -38.79
CA ILE A 254 5.41 26.22 -37.42
C ILE A 254 6.07 27.27 -36.52
N ARG A 255 5.34 27.75 -35.51
CA ARG A 255 5.78 28.78 -34.58
C ARG A 255 5.88 28.23 -33.16
N PHE A 256 7.03 28.49 -32.50
CA PHE A 256 7.23 28.25 -31.07
C PHE A 256 7.16 29.62 -30.35
N THR A 257 6.32 29.69 -29.31
CA THR A 257 6.15 30.93 -28.54
C THR A 257 7.10 31.00 -27.34
N GLY A 258 7.69 29.90 -26.94
CA GLY A 258 8.31 29.78 -25.61
C GLY A 258 7.28 29.80 -24.48
N PHE A 259 7.72 30.06 -23.26
CA PHE A 259 6.83 30.21 -22.11
C PHE A 259 5.93 31.44 -22.28
N VAL A 260 4.64 31.26 -22.06
CA VAL A 260 3.63 32.32 -22.15
C VAL A 260 3.15 32.62 -20.72
N ASP A 261 3.27 33.89 -20.33
CA ASP A 261 2.79 34.33 -19.01
C ASP A 261 1.24 34.35 -18.96
N ALA A 262 0.70 34.29 -17.74
CA ALA A 262 -0.75 34.30 -17.54
C ALA A 262 -1.44 35.53 -18.14
N ALA A 263 -0.76 36.69 -18.18
CA ALA A 263 -1.28 37.92 -18.78
C ALA A 263 -1.44 37.85 -20.32
N ASP A 264 -0.59 37.06 -20.99
CA ASP A 264 -0.60 36.88 -22.44
C ASP A 264 -1.43 35.68 -22.92
N MET A 265 -1.84 34.80 -22.01
CA MET A 265 -2.64 33.64 -22.33
C MET A 265 -3.99 33.98 -23.02
N PRO A 266 -4.77 35.00 -22.61
CA PRO A 266 -5.99 35.38 -23.32
C PRO A 266 -5.74 35.72 -24.79
N ARG A 267 -4.66 36.43 -25.09
CA ARG A 267 -4.28 36.74 -26.48
C ARG A 267 -3.95 35.47 -27.27
N LEU A 268 -3.17 34.55 -26.69
CA LEU A 268 -2.83 33.28 -27.35
C LEU A 268 -4.09 32.47 -27.70
N TRP A 269 -5.02 32.39 -26.77
CA TRP A 269 -6.30 31.72 -27.00
C TRP A 269 -7.17 32.41 -28.07
N SER A 270 -7.12 33.76 -28.15
CA SER A 270 -7.87 34.50 -29.15
C SER A 270 -7.35 34.33 -30.59
N GLU A 271 -6.07 33.97 -30.75
CA GLU A 271 -5.46 33.67 -32.04
C GLU A 271 -5.75 32.21 -32.52
N ALA A 272 -6.29 31.37 -31.65
CA ALA A 272 -6.52 29.96 -31.94
C ALA A 272 -7.86 29.71 -32.62
N GLY A 273 -7.84 29.19 -33.85
CA GLY A 273 -9.03 28.67 -34.54
C GLY A 273 -9.33 27.23 -34.18
N PHE A 274 -8.30 26.47 -33.85
CA PHE A 274 -8.37 25.05 -33.52
C PHE A 274 -7.40 24.70 -32.41
N TYR A 275 -7.73 23.68 -31.62
CA TYR A 275 -6.86 23.17 -30.56
C TYR A 275 -6.53 21.70 -30.78
N VAL A 276 -5.26 21.34 -30.67
CA VAL A 276 -4.80 19.95 -30.79
C VAL A 276 -4.06 19.50 -29.54
N PHE A 277 -4.34 18.28 -29.03
CA PHE A 277 -3.69 17.74 -27.84
C PHE A 277 -3.19 16.32 -28.08
N PRO A 278 -1.99 16.14 -28.66
CA PRO A 278 -1.49 14.85 -29.14
C PRO A 278 -0.72 14.04 -28.09
N SER A 279 -0.70 14.45 -26.82
CA SER A 279 0.05 13.79 -25.75
C SER A 279 -0.18 12.28 -25.72
N LEU A 280 0.90 11.52 -25.49
CA LEU A 280 0.84 10.06 -25.38
C LEU A 280 0.04 9.61 -24.16
N PHE A 281 0.07 10.39 -23.08
CA PHE A 281 -0.65 10.12 -21.85
C PHE A 281 -0.80 11.38 -21.00
N GLU A 282 -2.02 11.62 -20.48
CA GLU A 282 -2.35 12.67 -19.52
C GLU A 282 -3.22 12.13 -18.39
N GLY A 283 -3.16 12.78 -17.23
CA GLY A 283 -4.03 12.45 -16.10
C GLY A 283 -5.38 13.12 -16.14
N PHE A 284 -5.50 14.30 -16.81
CA PHE A 284 -6.77 15.01 -17.00
C PHE A 284 -6.82 15.77 -18.33
N GLY A 285 -5.94 16.76 -18.54
CA GLY A 285 -5.95 17.59 -19.75
C GLY A 285 -6.68 18.90 -19.58
N LEU A 286 -6.26 19.73 -18.61
CA LEU A 286 -6.88 21.02 -18.29
C LEU A 286 -7.02 21.92 -19.54
N SER A 287 -6.00 22.03 -20.38
CA SER A 287 -6.01 22.88 -21.57
C SER A 287 -7.00 22.42 -22.65
N LEU A 288 -7.35 21.11 -22.69
CA LEU A 288 -8.42 20.63 -23.57
C LEU A 288 -9.79 21.17 -23.12
N VAL A 289 -10.06 21.11 -21.81
CA VAL A 289 -11.31 21.63 -21.25
C VAL A 289 -11.39 23.15 -21.37
N GLU A 290 -10.24 23.85 -21.22
CA GLU A 290 -10.14 25.30 -21.44
C GLU A 290 -10.43 25.70 -22.91
N ALA A 291 -9.93 24.94 -23.88
CA ALA A 291 -10.22 25.14 -25.29
C ALA A 291 -11.70 24.98 -25.59
N MET A 292 -12.31 23.89 -25.08
CA MET A 292 -13.75 23.63 -25.24
C MET A 292 -14.59 24.75 -24.61
N ALA A 293 -14.20 25.27 -23.43
CA ALA A 293 -14.90 26.37 -22.78
C ALA A 293 -14.92 27.65 -23.61
N ARG A 294 -13.81 27.90 -24.31
CA ARG A 294 -13.69 29.04 -25.24
C ARG A 294 -14.41 28.83 -26.57
N GLY A 295 -14.98 27.65 -26.77
CA GLY A 295 -15.66 27.30 -28.02
C GLY A 295 -14.71 27.01 -29.17
N ILE A 296 -13.46 26.61 -28.87
CA ILE A 296 -12.47 26.27 -29.89
C ILE A 296 -12.66 24.78 -30.24
N PRO A 297 -12.85 24.44 -31.53
CA PRO A 297 -12.91 23.05 -31.97
C PRO A 297 -11.63 22.30 -31.63
N CYS A 298 -11.76 21.08 -31.07
CA CYS A 298 -10.65 20.33 -30.52
C CYS A 298 -10.44 18.98 -31.21
N ALA A 299 -9.14 18.61 -31.37
CA ALA A 299 -8.72 17.24 -31.64
C ALA A 299 -7.75 16.77 -30.54
N CYS A 300 -7.86 15.54 -30.06
CA CYS A 300 -6.98 15.06 -29.01
C CYS A 300 -6.73 13.56 -29.09
N SER A 301 -5.67 13.12 -28.40
CA SER A 301 -5.37 11.70 -28.19
C SER A 301 -6.54 10.98 -27.52
N ASN A 302 -6.78 9.73 -27.91
CA ASN A 302 -7.73 8.83 -27.25
C ASN A 302 -7.13 8.09 -26.04
N ASN A 303 -5.84 8.29 -25.72
CA ASN A 303 -5.14 7.63 -24.64
C ASN A 303 -5.25 8.35 -23.29
N GLY A 304 -5.14 7.57 -22.21
CA GLY A 304 -5.22 8.09 -20.85
C GLY A 304 -6.60 8.71 -20.57
N SER A 305 -6.59 9.88 -19.92
CA SER A 305 -7.83 10.59 -19.61
C SER A 305 -8.38 11.39 -20.79
N LEU A 306 -7.60 11.68 -21.83
CA LEU A 306 -8.03 12.60 -22.89
C LEU A 306 -9.25 12.12 -23.63
N GLY A 307 -9.37 10.82 -23.94
CA GLY A 307 -10.57 10.25 -24.55
C GLY A 307 -11.81 10.37 -23.63
N GLU A 308 -11.65 10.15 -22.34
CA GLU A 308 -12.70 10.32 -21.33
C GLU A 308 -13.15 11.78 -21.19
N ILE A 309 -12.18 12.71 -21.14
CA ILE A 309 -12.44 14.15 -20.99
C ILE A 309 -13.03 14.75 -22.28
N ALA A 310 -12.58 14.27 -23.43
CA ALA A 310 -13.08 14.69 -24.74
C ALA A 310 -14.53 14.29 -24.97
N GLY A 311 -14.95 13.14 -24.44
CA GLY A 311 -16.26 12.56 -24.75
C GLY A 311 -16.44 12.36 -26.27
N ASP A 312 -17.62 12.70 -26.77
CA ASP A 312 -17.95 12.69 -28.20
C ASP A 312 -17.87 14.08 -28.88
N VAL A 313 -17.32 15.08 -28.15
CA VAL A 313 -17.32 16.49 -28.60
C VAL A 313 -15.98 16.96 -29.19
N ALA A 314 -14.89 16.22 -28.99
CA ALA A 314 -13.64 16.43 -29.71
C ALA A 314 -13.38 15.32 -30.74
N VAL A 315 -12.57 15.61 -31.75
CA VAL A 315 -12.08 14.58 -32.68
C VAL A 315 -10.95 13.81 -32.00
N THR A 316 -11.15 12.51 -31.76
CA THR A 316 -10.11 11.69 -31.11
C THR A 316 -9.30 10.90 -32.13
N PHE A 317 -8.02 10.63 -31.81
CA PHE A 317 -7.08 9.88 -32.65
C PHE A 317 -6.12 9.02 -31.81
N ASP A 318 -5.53 8.00 -32.44
CA ASP A 318 -4.41 7.27 -31.86
C ASP A 318 -3.12 8.13 -31.88
N PRO A 319 -2.57 8.54 -30.73
CA PRO A 319 -1.34 9.36 -30.69
C PRO A 319 -0.09 8.60 -31.18
N GLY A 320 -0.15 7.28 -31.30
CA GLY A 320 0.93 6.45 -31.88
C GLY A 320 1.00 6.51 -33.41
N SER A 321 -0.09 6.92 -34.07
CA SER A 321 -0.25 6.93 -35.53
C SER A 321 -0.19 8.36 -36.09
N VAL A 322 0.82 8.66 -36.89
CA VAL A 322 0.92 9.93 -37.62
C VAL A 322 -0.23 10.11 -38.60
N ASP A 323 -0.66 9.00 -39.23
CA ASP A 323 -1.79 9.01 -40.18
C ASP A 323 -3.11 9.37 -39.49
N ASP A 324 -3.37 8.81 -38.30
CA ASP A 324 -4.58 9.13 -37.54
C ASP A 324 -4.59 10.58 -37.07
N ILE A 325 -3.44 11.11 -36.63
CA ILE A 325 -3.31 12.53 -36.25
C ILE A 325 -3.61 13.41 -37.46
N ALA A 326 -3.02 13.11 -38.66
CA ALA A 326 -3.25 13.85 -39.88
C ALA A 326 -4.72 13.79 -40.34
N ALA A 327 -5.32 12.62 -40.29
CA ALA A 327 -6.74 12.44 -40.61
C ALA A 327 -7.66 13.23 -39.66
N ALA A 328 -7.36 13.23 -38.36
CA ALA A 328 -8.09 14.02 -37.37
C ALA A 328 -7.98 15.53 -37.62
N LEU A 329 -6.78 16.02 -37.93
CA LEU A 329 -6.56 17.41 -38.32
C LEU A 329 -7.35 17.75 -39.59
N THR A 330 -7.26 16.92 -40.64
CA THR A 330 -8.01 17.13 -41.89
C THR A 330 -9.51 17.18 -41.64
N ARG A 331 -10.05 16.27 -40.85
CA ARG A 331 -11.45 16.25 -40.45
C ARG A 331 -11.85 17.53 -39.70
N LEU A 332 -11.06 17.93 -38.71
CA LEU A 332 -11.37 19.10 -37.90
C LEU A 332 -11.36 20.40 -38.70
N LEU A 333 -10.33 20.56 -39.58
CA LEU A 333 -10.15 21.73 -40.43
C LEU A 333 -11.17 21.81 -41.57
N GLY A 334 -11.61 20.67 -42.09
CA GLY A 334 -12.61 20.56 -43.15
C GLY A 334 -14.08 20.55 -42.69
N GLU A 335 -14.33 20.68 -41.39
CA GLU A 335 -15.68 20.66 -40.84
C GLU A 335 -16.47 21.93 -41.27
N GLY A 336 -17.70 21.73 -41.75
CA GLY A 336 -18.59 22.82 -42.12
C GLY A 336 -18.98 23.70 -40.92
N GLU A 337 -19.34 24.96 -41.18
CA GLU A 337 -19.64 25.93 -40.11
C GLU A 337 -20.77 25.46 -39.19
N ALA A 338 -21.85 24.92 -39.72
CA ALA A 338 -22.99 24.42 -38.95
C ALA A 338 -22.60 23.22 -38.03
N ASP A 339 -21.78 22.30 -38.56
CA ASP A 339 -21.29 21.15 -37.77
C ASP A 339 -20.32 21.57 -36.68
N ARG A 340 -19.48 22.56 -36.98
CA ARG A 340 -18.55 23.17 -36.02
C ARG A 340 -19.31 23.86 -34.89
N GLU A 341 -20.30 24.70 -35.21
CA GLU A 341 -21.17 25.37 -34.21
C GLU A 341 -21.89 24.35 -33.34
N ALA A 342 -22.45 23.29 -33.92
CA ALA A 342 -23.11 22.23 -33.20
C ALA A 342 -22.12 21.47 -32.28
N ARG A 343 -20.92 21.22 -32.74
CA ARG A 343 -19.83 20.61 -31.93
C ARG A 343 -19.44 21.50 -30.74
N VAL A 344 -19.23 22.78 -30.98
CA VAL A 344 -18.90 23.78 -29.95
C VAL A 344 -20.01 23.86 -28.92
N ALA A 345 -21.29 23.90 -29.34
CA ALA A 345 -22.43 23.94 -28.43
C ALA A 345 -22.48 22.68 -27.53
N ARG A 346 -22.30 21.49 -28.10
CA ARG A 346 -22.20 20.23 -27.33
C ARG A 346 -20.99 20.24 -26.38
N GLY A 347 -19.85 20.76 -26.84
CA GLY A 347 -18.64 20.88 -26.02
C GLY A 347 -18.86 21.73 -24.79
N ARG A 348 -19.48 22.90 -24.94
CA ARG A 348 -19.82 23.79 -23.82
C ARG A 348 -20.78 23.17 -22.82
N GLU A 349 -21.73 22.37 -23.27
CA GLU A 349 -22.61 21.62 -22.36
C GLU A 349 -21.87 20.50 -21.65
N TRP A 350 -21.04 19.75 -22.38
CA TRP A 350 -20.28 18.63 -21.85
C TRP A 350 -19.35 19.02 -20.70
N ILE A 351 -18.64 20.16 -20.81
CA ILE A 351 -17.66 20.60 -19.82
C ILE A 351 -18.27 21.12 -18.50
N ARG A 352 -19.58 21.36 -18.43
CA ARG A 352 -20.27 21.80 -17.20
C ARG A 352 -20.12 20.83 -16.05
N ARG A 353 -19.83 19.56 -16.33
CA ARG A 353 -19.55 18.53 -15.33
C ARG A 353 -18.21 18.72 -14.63
N PHE A 354 -17.31 19.51 -15.19
CA PHE A 354 -15.98 19.76 -14.65
C PHE A 354 -15.99 21.04 -13.80
N SER A 355 -16.13 20.87 -12.49
CA SER A 355 -16.28 21.98 -11.54
C SER A 355 -15.32 21.84 -10.35
N TRP A 356 -14.54 22.87 -10.10
CA TRP A 356 -13.68 22.95 -8.92
C TRP A 356 -14.49 23.00 -7.63
N GLU A 357 -15.65 23.66 -7.64
CA GLU A 357 -16.59 23.67 -6.52
C GLU A 357 -17.03 22.26 -6.15
N THR A 358 -17.48 21.47 -7.14
CA THR A 358 -17.86 20.06 -6.93
C THR A 358 -16.69 19.21 -6.49
N HIS A 359 -15.48 19.46 -7.02
CA HIS A 359 -14.25 18.79 -6.62
C HIS A 359 -13.92 19.04 -5.16
N ALA A 360 -13.88 20.31 -4.74
CA ALA A 360 -13.58 20.70 -3.37
C ALA A 360 -14.64 20.19 -2.37
N LYS A 361 -15.92 20.25 -2.75
CA LYS A 361 -17.02 19.66 -2.00
C LYS A 361 -16.83 18.16 -1.78
N GLY A 362 -16.45 17.43 -2.84
CA GLY A 362 -16.14 16.00 -2.74
C GLY A 362 -14.96 15.71 -1.79
N ILE A 363 -13.92 16.56 -1.77
CA ILE A 363 -12.83 16.44 -0.79
C ILE A 363 -13.35 16.64 0.62
N ALA A 364 -14.18 17.66 0.85
CA ALA A 364 -14.76 17.95 2.17
C ALA A 364 -15.68 16.81 2.65
N GLU A 365 -16.56 16.32 1.80
CA GLU A 365 -17.46 15.19 2.10
C GLU A 365 -16.71 13.90 2.46
N LEU A 366 -15.59 13.63 1.79
CA LEU A 366 -14.72 12.49 2.13
C LEU A 366 -14.09 12.64 3.53
N LEU A 367 -13.79 13.86 3.95
CA LEU A 367 -13.25 14.12 5.29
C LEU A 367 -14.33 14.16 6.38
N GLU A 368 -15.56 14.57 6.06
CA GLU A 368 -16.71 14.65 6.96
C GLU A 368 -17.48 13.31 7.10
N GLY A 369 -17.27 12.35 6.20
CA GLY A 369 -17.97 11.07 6.19
C GLY A 369 -17.85 10.30 7.51
N PRO A 370 -18.66 9.25 7.74
CA PRO A 370 -18.70 8.51 9.01
C PRO A 370 -17.34 7.98 9.47
N LEU A 371 -16.34 8.04 8.63
CA LEU A 371 -14.93 7.76 8.93
C LEU A 371 -14.14 9.00 9.38
N GLY A 372 -14.63 10.22 9.13
CA GLY A 372 -13.96 11.48 9.50
C GLY A 372 -14.07 11.81 10.99
N HIS A 373 -15.13 11.38 11.66
CA HIS A 373 -15.34 11.59 13.10
C HIS A 373 -14.86 10.43 13.99
N GLU A 374 -14.61 9.23 13.42
CA GLU A 374 -13.95 8.17 14.17
C GLU A 374 -12.47 8.51 14.34
N THR A 375 -12.11 8.99 15.52
CA THR A 375 -10.70 9.11 15.92
C THR A 375 -10.02 7.76 15.77
N THR A 376 -8.72 7.76 15.45
CA THR A 376 -7.90 6.54 15.29
C THR A 376 -7.95 5.60 16.50
N ASP A 377 -8.48 6.04 17.64
CA ASP A 377 -8.71 5.23 18.83
C ASP A 377 -10.03 4.44 18.77
N GLU A 378 -11.09 4.96 18.15
CA GLU A 378 -12.39 4.27 18.04
C GLU A 378 -12.40 3.18 16.94
N ARG A 379 -11.60 3.34 15.88
CA ARG A 379 -11.39 2.24 14.89
C ARG A 379 -10.60 1.06 15.46
N ARG A 380 -9.92 1.24 16.59
CA ARG A 380 -9.25 0.13 17.28
C ARG A 380 -10.22 -0.87 17.90
N ASP A 381 -11.48 -0.48 18.11
CA ASP A 381 -12.45 -1.26 18.89
C ASP A 381 -13.63 -1.84 18.08
N ARG A 382 -13.70 -1.65 16.75
CA ARG A 382 -14.68 -2.41 15.97
C ARG A 382 -14.22 -3.86 15.78
N PRO A 383 -14.85 -4.81 16.44
CA PRO A 383 -14.55 -6.23 16.20
C PRO A 383 -15.00 -6.57 14.78
N ALA A 384 -14.07 -7.01 13.95
CA ALA A 384 -14.43 -7.82 12.79
C ALA A 384 -15.24 -9.01 13.32
N ARG A 385 -16.56 -9.00 13.14
CA ARG A 385 -17.43 -10.13 13.43
C ARG A 385 -17.12 -11.23 12.42
N LEU A 386 -16.09 -12.01 12.73
CA LEU A 386 -15.84 -13.36 12.26
C LEU A 386 -15.02 -14.06 13.35
N ALA A 387 -15.73 -14.89 14.07
CA ALA A 387 -15.32 -15.97 14.96
C ALA A 387 -13.82 -16.10 15.30
N SER A 388 -13.42 -15.55 16.43
CA SER A 388 -12.40 -16.14 17.29
C SER A 388 -12.85 -15.95 18.75
N ASN A 389 -13.06 -17.05 19.46
CA ASN A 389 -13.55 -17.14 20.83
C ASN A 389 -12.50 -16.71 21.89
N VAL A 390 -11.76 -15.61 21.66
CA VAL A 390 -10.83 -15.07 22.67
C VAL A 390 -11.24 -13.62 22.93
N SER A 391 -11.59 -13.30 24.16
CA SER A 391 -11.98 -11.95 24.58
C SER A 391 -10.83 -10.96 24.33
N CYS A 392 -11.12 -9.73 23.92
CA CYS A 392 -10.13 -8.66 23.63
C CYS A 392 -9.22 -8.30 24.82
N GLN A 393 -9.51 -8.75 26.03
CA GLN A 393 -8.70 -8.55 27.24
C GLN A 393 -7.57 -9.57 27.37
N GLU A 394 -7.63 -10.73 26.67
CA GLU A 394 -6.71 -11.85 26.85
C GLU A 394 -5.57 -11.91 25.80
N ALA A 395 -5.56 -11.06 24.76
CA ALA A 395 -4.54 -11.10 23.72
C ALA A 395 -3.99 -9.74 23.36
N ALA A 396 -2.66 -9.65 23.12
CA ALA A 396 -2.01 -8.51 22.49
C ALA A 396 -1.99 -8.70 20.99
N ARG A 397 -2.53 -7.75 20.20
CA ARG A 397 -2.44 -7.83 18.73
C ARG A 397 -1.12 -7.27 18.24
N LEU A 398 -0.26 -8.13 17.70
CA LEU A 398 1.02 -7.79 17.08
C LEU A 398 0.95 -8.13 15.59
N PHE A 399 1.12 -7.15 14.72
CA PHE A 399 1.00 -7.31 13.26
C PHE A 399 -0.34 -7.95 12.82
N GLY A 400 -1.43 -7.64 13.55
CA GLY A 400 -2.75 -8.26 13.33
C GLY A 400 -2.91 -9.69 13.89
N ILE A 401 -1.85 -10.31 14.40
CA ILE A 401 -1.85 -11.65 15.01
C ILE A 401 -2.20 -11.53 16.49
N PRO A 402 -3.18 -12.30 17.01
CA PRO A 402 -3.56 -12.27 18.42
C PRO A 402 -2.57 -13.09 19.25
N VAL A 403 -1.64 -12.46 19.95
CA VAL A 403 -0.68 -13.12 20.85
C VAL A 403 -1.25 -13.15 22.25
N ALA A 404 -1.41 -14.35 22.81
CA ALA A 404 -2.03 -14.56 24.12
C ALA A 404 -1.18 -13.95 25.25
N ARG A 405 -1.84 -13.34 26.22
CA ARG A 405 -1.23 -12.81 27.44
C ARG A 405 -1.20 -13.89 28.50
N VAL A 406 -0.33 -14.86 28.33
CA VAL A 406 -0.21 -16.03 29.20
C VAL A 406 1.21 -16.22 29.67
N THR A 407 1.36 -16.77 30.86
CA THR A 407 2.60 -17.36 31.35
C THR A 407 2.80 -18.73 30.73
N GLU A 408 4.00 -19.31 30.87
CA GLU A 408 4.30 -20.66 30.39
C GLU A 408 3.34 -21.69 31.01
N SER A 409 3.12 -21.63 32.31
CA SER A 409 2.21 -22.50 33.02
C SER A 409 0.78 -22.41 32.50
N GLU A 410 0.24 -21.21 32.31
CA GLU A 410 -1.10 -21.00 31.77
C GLU A 410 -1.21 -21.48 30.32
N ALA A 411 -0.16 -21.31 29.51
CA ALA A 411 -0.13 -21.83 28.14
C ALA A 411 -0.20 -23.35 28.12
N VAL A 412 0.58 -24.02 28.96
CA VAL A 412 0.56 -25.50 29.11
C VAL A 412 -0.81 -26.00 29.53
N GLU A 413 -1.43 -25.39 30.56
CA GLU A 413 -2.77 -25.77 31.01
C GLU A 413 -3.84 -25.63 29.92
N ARG A 414 -3.78 -24.48 29.16
CA ARG A 414 -4.70 -24.27 28.01
C ARG A 414 -4.51 -25.33 26.93
N ILE A 415 -3.27 -25.70 26.62
CA ILE A 415 -2.94 -26.71 25.62
C ILE A 415 -3.47 -28.08 26.06
N VAL A 416 -3.23 -28.48 27.31
CA VAL A 416 -3.74 -29.75 27.87
C VAL A 416 -5.27 -29.78 27.91
N ALA A 417 -5.93 -28.67 28.24
CA ALA A 417 -7.38 -28.55 28.17
C ALA A 417 -7.91 -28.73 26.74
N MET A 418 -7.22 -28.16 25.74
CA MET A 418 -7.57 -28.38 24.32
C MET A 418 -7.41 -29.83 23.89
N ALA A 419 -6.37 -30.53 24.39
CA ALA A 419 -6.15 -31.97 24.14
C ALA A 419 -7.26 -32.82 24.73
N LYS A 420 -7.67 -32.56 25.99
CA LYS A 420 -8.79 -33.26 26.67
C LYS A 420 -10.14 -33.12 25.97
N GLY A 421 -10.37 -31.96 25.33
CA GLY A 421 -11.61 -31.68 24.61
C GLY A 421 -11.93 -32.73 23.52
N ARG A 422 -10.90 -33.41 22.97
CA ARG A 422 -11.10 -34.52 22.04
C ARG A 422 -11.69 -35.76 22.71
N GLN A 423 -11.21 -36.15 23.91
CA GLN A 423 -11.70 -37.31 24.61
C GLN A 423 -13.19 -37.14 24.98
N ALA A 424 -13.56 -35.94 25.48
CA ALA A 424 -14.95 -35.61 25.77
C ALA A 424 -15.84 -35.62 24.51
N ALA A 425 -15.32 -35.18 23.36
CA ALA A 425 -16.05 -35.24 22.10
C ALA A 425 -16.15 -36.65 21.52
N SER A 426 -15.20 -37.58 21.81
CA SER A 426 -15.27 -38.97 21.37
C SER A 426 -16.36 -39.74 22.11
N ASP A 427 -16.58 -39.43 23.39
CA ASP A 427 -17.64 -40.03 24.20
C ASP A 427 -19.04 -39.56 23.75
N MET A 428 -19.15 -38.35 23.20
CA MET A 428 -20.40 -37.81 22.63
C MET A 428 -20.65 -38.25 21.17
N ARG A 429 -19.67 -38.79 20.45
CA ARG A 429 -19.77 -39.22 19.04
C ARG A 429 -20.62 -40.44 18.78
N GLN A 430 -21.09 -41.14 19.80
CA GLN A 430 -22.13 -42.20 19.63
C GLN A 430 -23.49 -41.64 19.16
N ALA A 431 -23.62 -40.30 19.05
CA ALA A 431 -24.85 -39.57 18.67
C ALA A 431 -24.82 -38.87 17.28
N GLY A 432 -23.86 -39.15 16.40
CA GLY A 432 -23.96 -38.74 14.98
C GLY A 432 -23.53 -37.32 14.63
N ASP A 433 -22.78 -36.61 15.47
CA ASP A 433 -22.44 -35.19 15.25
C ASP A 433 -21.03 -34.96 14.64
N MET A 434 -20.83 -33.78 14.00
CA MET A 434 -19.70 -33.43 13.13
C MET A 434 -18.32 -33.52 13.82
N ARG A 435 -17.29 -33.93 13.06
CA ARG A 435 -15.88 -33.93 13.49
C ARG A 435 -15.42 -32.52 13.92
N GLN A 436 -14.96 -32.40 15.17
CA GLN A 436 -14.34 -31.17 15.65
C GLN A 436 -12.92 -31.04 15.06
N ALA A 437 -12.62 -29.93 14.37
CA ALA A 437 -11.29 -29.67 13.82
C ALA A 437 -10.25 -29.57 14.94
N ALA A 438 -9.02 -30.05 14.67
CA ALA A 438 -7.89 -29.95 15.58
C ALA A 438 -7.63 -28.51 16.04
N LYS A 439 -7.27 -28.30 17.30
CA LYS A 439 -6.87 -26.99 17.81
C LYS A 439 -5.46 -26.65 17.37
N PHE A 440 -5.22 -25.43 16.91
CA PHE A 440 -3.95 -24.98 16.33
C PHE A 440 -3.21 -24.03 17.28
N VAL A 441 -1.99 -24.42 17.70
CA VAL A 441 -1.10 -23.64 18.55
C VAL A 441 0.17 -23.24 17.81
N ALA A 442 0.52 -21.95 17.82
CA ALA A 442 1.73 -21.40 17.20
C ALA A 442 2.60 -20.67 18.22
N THR A 443 3.93 -20.77 18.05
CA THR A 443 4.94 -20.09 18.89
C THR A 443 5.58 -18.96 18.09
N LEU A 444 5.03 -17.73 18.19
CA LEU A 444 5.42 -16.58 17.37
C LEU A 444 6.79 -16.03 17.73
N ASN A 445 7.72 -16.03 16.79
CA ASN A 445 9.05 -15.43 16.93
C ASN A 445 9.38 -14.48 15.76
N VAL A 446 10.61 -13.94 15.75
CA VAL A 446 11.09 -13.01 14.73
C VAL A 446 11.02 -13.61 13.32
N ASP A 447 11.39 -14.87 13.16
CA ASP A 447 11.36 -15.57 11.86
C ASP A 447 9.91 -15.74 11.35
N PHE A 448 8.97 -16.02 12.24
CA PHE A 448 7.54 -16.09 11.87
C PHE A 448 7.03 -14.74 11.35
N VAL A 449 7.33 -13.67 12.08
CA VAL A 449 6.96 -12.33 11.62
C VAL A 449 7.62 -12.01 10.28
N ALA A 450 8.90 -12.32 10.15
CA ALA A 450 9.64 -12.09 8.90
C ALA A 450 9.09 -12.88 7.71
N ASN A 451 8.60 -14.10 7.91
CA ASN A 451 8.06 -14.95 6.86
C ASN A 451 6.58 -14.64 6.54
N ALA A 452 5.75 -14.42 7.57
CA ALA A 452 4.31 -14.24 7.42
C ALA A 452 3.91 -12.82 7.03
N VAL A 453 4.57 -11.81 7.62
CA VAL A 453 4.13 -10.42 7.57
C VAL A 453 4.71 -9.71 6.35
N SER A 454 3.83 -9.14 5.52
CA SER A 454 4.23 -8.24 4.44
C SER A 454 4.36 -6.81 4.95
N GLY A 455 5.38 -6.10 4.50
CA GLY A 455 5.57 -4.67 4.78
C GLY A 455 6.73 -4.17 3.93
N TRP A 456 6.42 -3.16 3.09
CA TRP A 456 7.45 -2.65 2.18
C TRP A 456 8.76 -2.28 2.93
N PRO A 457 9.96 -2.61 2.39
CA PRO A 457 10.22 -3.24 1.08
C PRO A 457 10.14 -4.79 1.07
N PHE A 458 9.68 -5.40 2.14
CA PHE A 458 9.71 -6.85 2.33
C PHE A 458 8.34 -7.49 2.06
N GLY A 459 8.32 -8.52 1.20
CA GLY A 459 7.15 -9.37 1.02
C GLY A 459 6.89 -10.27 2.24
N GLY A 460 5.72 -10.92 2.28
CA GLY A 460 5.33 -11.91 3.27
C GLY A 460 4.53 -13.04 2.62
N ASN A 461 4.07 -13.99 3.44
CA ASN A 461 3.20 -15.09 3.01
C ASN A 461 1.82 -14.88 3.64
N ASP A 462 0.83 -14.53 2.82
CA ASP A 462 -0.54 -14.23 3.26
C ASP A 462 -1.27 -15.45 3.79
N GLU A 463 -1.00 -16.65 3.24
CA GLU A 463 -1.53 -17.90 3.73
C GLU A 463 -1.03 -18.18 5.16
N LEU A 464 0.28 -18.07 5.38
CA LEU A 464 0.89 -18.23 6.69
C LEU A 464 0.35 -17.20 7.70
N TRP A 465 0.23 -15.94 7.29
CA TRP A 465 -0.35 -14.90 8.13
C TRP A 465 -1.81 -15.17 8.49
N GLY A 466 -2.60 -15.67 7.53
CA GLY A 466 -3.99 -16.10 7.74
C GLY A 466 -4.10 -17.22 8.79
N TYR A 467 -3.25 -18.23 8.72
CA TYR A 467 -3.22 -19.31 9.71
C TYR A 467 -2.82 -18.85 11.10
N LEU A 468 -1.80 -17.97 11.21
CA LEU A 468 -1.40 -17.40 12.51
C LEU A 468 -2.50 -16.52 13.13
N LYS A 469 -3.24 -15.80 12.31
CA LYS A 469 -4.37 -14.98 12.76
C LYS A 469 -5.55 -15.84 13.27
N ALA A 470 -5.75 -16.99 12.64
CA ALA A 470 -6.83 -17.93 12.94
C ALA A 470 -6.43 -19.03 13.93
N ALA A 471 -5.21 -18.97 14.50
CA ALA A 471 -4.74 -19.93 15.48
C ALA A 471 -5.55 -19.86 16.78
N ASP A 472 -5.80 -21.01 17.41
CA ASP A 472 -6.55 -21.10 18.68
C ASP A 472 -5.73 -20.56 19.87
N LEU A 473 -4.38 -20.66 19.79
CA LEU A 473 -3.45 -20.06 20.74
C LEU A 473 -2.15 -19.64 20.04
N VAL A 474 -1.71 -18.40 20.25
CA VAL A 474 -0.40 -17.92 19.79
C VAL A 474 0.40 -17.47 21.01
N THR A 475 1.56 -18.08 21.24
CA THR A 475 2.48 -17.69 22.32
C THR A 475 3.66 -16.85 21.80
N ALA A 476 4.32 -16.11 22.69
CA ALA A 476 5.46 -15.25 22.32
C ALA A 476 6.79 -16.01 22.48
N ASP A 477 7.31 -16.55 21.38
CA ASP A 477 8.61 -17.27 21.38
C ASP A 477 9.75 -16.33 20.96
N GLY A 478 10.15 -15.46 21.85
CA GLY A 478 11.31 -14.59 21.65
C GLY A 478 11.20 -13.23 22.35
N MET A 479 12.28 -12.81 22.98
CA MET A 479 12.36 -11.51 23.67
C MET A 479 12.01 -10.30 22.78
N PRO A 480 12.37 -10.24 21.47
CA PRO A 480 11.96 -9.12 20.62
C PRO A 480 10.43 -8.96 20.52
N ILE A 481 9.65 -10.04 20.55
CA ILE A 481 8.17 -10.01 20.54
C ILE A 481 7.66 -9.42 21.86
N VAL A 482 8.23 -9.86 22.99
CA VAL A 482 7.88 -9.35 24.32
C VAL A 482 8.24 -7.86 24.47
N LEU A 483 9.41 -7.45 23.99
CA LEU A 483 9.84 -6.03 23.98
C LEU A 483 8.92 -5.17 23.13
N LEU A 484 8.58 -5.61 21.93
CA LEU A 484 7.65 -4.90 21.05
C LEU A 484 6.28 -4.71 21.72
N SER A 485 5.78 -5.72 22.45
CA SER A 485 4.50 -5.63 23.16
C SER A 485 4.53 -4.55 24.26
N LYS A 486 5.67 -4.39 24.95
CA LYS A 486 5.86 -3.32 25.96
C LYS A 486 5.90 -1.94 25.32
N ILE A 487 6.61 -1.78 24.18
CA ILE A 487 6.68 -0.52 23.43
C ILE A 487 5.27 -0.11 22.95
N LEU A 488 4.46 -1.08 22.53
CA LEU A 488 3.08 -0.88 22.09
C LEU A 488 2.07 -0.70 23.25
N ARG A 489 2.55 -0.63 24.51
CA ARG A 489 1.75 -0.52 25.73
C ARG A 489 0.72 -1.66 25.91
N ARG A 490 1.06 -2.85 25.41
CA ARG A 490 0.25 -4.08 25.51
C ARG A 490 1.16 -5.21 26.01
N PRO A 491 1.75 -5.11 27.24
CA PRO A 491 2.81 -5.99 27.70
C PRO A 491 2.33 -7.44 27.77
N LEU A 492 3.15 -8.36 27.23
CA LEU A 492 3.06 -9.78 27.46
C LEU A 492 3.77 -10.11 28.77
N PRO A 493 3.25 -11.08 29.57
CA PRO A 493 3.81 -11.42 30.85
C PRO A 493 5.29 -11.87 30.76
N GLU A 494 5.55 -12.81 29.88
CA GLU A 494 6.88 -13.40 29.69
C GLU A 494 7.06 -13.99 28.28
N ARG A 495 8.23 -14.53 28.03
CA ARG A 495 8.55 -15.31 26.83
C ARG A 495 8.11 -16.76 27.03
N VAL A 496 7.28 -17.29 26.14
CA VAL A 496 6.76 -18.65 26.17
C VAL A 496 7.21 -19.39 24.93
N THR A 497 8.20 -20.29 25.04
CA THR A 497 8.84 -20.97 23.90
C THR A 497 8.40 -22.42 23.77
N GLY A 498 8.41 -22.96 22.53
CA GLY A 498 8.17 -24.37 22.30
C GLY A 498 9.13 -25.28 23.06
N ALA A 499 10.42 -24.89 23.19
CA ALA A 499 11.45 -25.66 23.86
C ALA A 499 11.24 -25.77 25.38
N ASP A 500 10.62 -24.75 26.00
CA ASP A 500 10.32 -24.75 27.43
C ASP A 500 8.98 -25.47 27.70
N MET A 501 7.97 -25.25 26.86
CA MET A 501 6.64 -25.86 27.00
C MET A 501 6.61 -27.39 26.76
N VAL A 502 7.39 -27.92 25.80
CA VAL A 502 7.30 -29.34 25.41
C VAL A 502 7.50 -30.31 26.60
N PRO A 503 8.54 -30.14 27.44
CA PRO A 503 8.70 -31.02 28.64
C PRO A 503 7.53 -30.89 29.61
N ALA A 504 7.00 -29.68 29.81
CA ALA A 504 5.87 -29.46 30.72
C ALA A 504 4.58 -30.05 30.16
N ILE A 505 4.29 -29.92 28.86
CA ILE A 505 3.15 -30.55 28.19
C ILE A 505 3.27 -32.08 28.29
N CYS A 506 4.45 -32.65 27.98
CA CYS A 506 4.66 -34.10 28.07
C CYS A 506 4.40 -34.65 29.49
N ARG A 507 4.87 -33.92 30.52
CA ARG A 507 4.61 -34.28 31.92
C ARG A 507 3.13 -34.24 32.23
N ARG A 508 2.44 -33.16 31.88
CA ARG A 508 0.98 -33.05 32.09
C ARG A 508 0.21 -34.11 31.31
N CYS A 509 0.61 -34.41 30.07
CA CYS A 509 0.02 -35.49 29.29
C CYS A 509 0.18 -36.84 29.99
N ALA A 510 1.34 -37.14 30.59
CA ALA A 510 1.57 -38.35 31.34
C ALA A 510 0.67 -38.46 32.59
N GLU A 511 0.48 -37.37 33.33
CA GLU A 511 -0.39 -37.27 34.50
C GLU A 511 -1.85 -37.51 34.13
N GLU A 512 -2.28 -37.02 32.97
CA GLU A 512 -3.67 -37.05 32.50
C GLU A 512 -3.96 -38.26 31.57
N GLY A 513 -2.97 -39.13 31.31
CA GLY A 513 -3.13 -40.28 30.41
C GLY A 513 -3.31 -39.92 28.94
N LEU A 514 -2.85 -38.73 28.51
CA LEU A 514 -2.98 -38.29 27.13
C LEU A 514 -1.81 -38.80 26.28
N SER A 515 -2.12 -39.12 25.01
CA SER A 515 -1.16 -39.66 24.04
C SER A 515 -0.54 -38.54 23.20
N VAL A 516 0.73 -38.73 22.83
CA VAL A 516 1.53 -37.76 22.06
C VAL A 516 2.04 -38.42 20.79
N TYR A 517 2.00 -37.68 19.67
CA TYR A 517 2.59 -38.07 18.40
C TYR A 517 3.55 -36.96 17.89
N VAL A 518 4.64 -37.35 17.23
CA VAL A 518 5.61 -36.43 16.69
C VAL A 518 5.71 -36.61 15.18
N LEU A 519 5.48 -35.50 14.43
CA LEU A 519 5.71 -35.43 12.99
C LEU A 519 6.97 -34.63 12.68
N GLY A 520 7.92 -35.23 11.97
CA GLY A 520 9.20 -34.64 11.61
C GLY A 520 10.26 -34.74 12.72
N GLY A 521 11.43 -34.20 12.42
CA GLY A 521 12.62 -34.37 13.27
C GLY A 521 13.33 -35.73 13.04
N ASP A 522 14.48 -35.84 13.69
CA ASP A 522 15.23 -37.07 13.69
C ASP A 522 14.59 -38.06 14.72
N ARG A 523 14.23 -39.28 14.29
CA ARG A 523 13.58 -40.28 15.12
C ARG A 523 14.41 -40.57 16.38
N GLU A 524 15.72 -40.80 16.22
CA GLU A 524 16.61 -41.10 17.35
C GLU A 524 16.64 -39.93 18.35
N ALA A 525 16.66 -38.67 17.86
CA ALA A 525 16.65 -37.52 18.75
C ALA A 525 15.34 -37.37 19.51
N VAL A 526 14.20 -37.75 18.89
CA VAL A 526 12.90 -37.75 19.56
C VAL A 526 12.86 -38.85 20.63
N GLU A 527 13.22 -40.09 20.30
CA GLU A 527 13.26 -41.21 21.23
C GLU A 527 14.20 -40.92 22.40
N GLU A 528 15.42 -40.47 22.15
CA GLU A 528 16.40 -40.06 23.16
C GLU A 528 15.87 -38.93 24.07
N ALA A 529 15.15 -37.96 23.52
CA ALA A 529 14.53 -36.91 24.32
C ALA A 529 13.42 -37.44 25.24
N PHE A 530 12.60 -38.39 24.77
CA PHE A 530 11.57 -39.01 25.58
C PHE A 530 12.15 -39.92 26.68
N GLU A 531 13.24 -40.65 26.41
CA GLU A 531 13.99 -41.42 27.44
C GLU A 531 14.51 -40.49 28.52
N LYS A 532 15.21 -39.39 28.13
CA LYS A 532 15.74 -38.38 29.09
C LYS A 532 14.66 -37.71 29.93
N MET A 533 13.44 -37.56 29.37
CA MET A 533 12.30 -37.03 30.14
C MET A 533 11.70 -38.06 31.10
N GLY A 534 11.84 -39.37 30.80
CA GLY A 534 11.41 -40.49 31.67
C GLY A 534 12.41 -40.80 32.81
N ASP A 535 13.74 -40.70 32.56
CA ASP A 535 14.81 -41.12 33.48
C ASP A 535 15.19 -40.09 34.55
N ARG A 536 14.61 -38.91 34.62
CA ARG A 536 14.95 -37.89 35.60
C ARG A 536 14.57 -38.21 37.04
N HIS A 537 15.02 -39.36 37.51
CA HIS A 537 15.06 -39.71 38.93
C HIS A 537 16.49 -39.66 39.55
N SER A 538 17.51 -39.40 38.78
CA SER A 538 18.88 -39.36 39.33
C SER A 538 19.61 -38.14 38.82
N THR A 539 20.09 -37.36 39.80
CA THR A 539 20.93 -36.17 39.76
C THR A 539 20.15 -34.87 39.66
N ALA A 540 19.97 -34.25 40.83
CA ALA A 540 19.81 -32.82 40.96
C ALA A 540 20.94 -32.13 40.19
N ASP A 541 20.69 -31.67 38.97
CA ASP A 541 21.56 -30.73 38.32
C ASP A 541 21.25 -29.40 39.00
N ASP A 542 22.20 -28.91 39.80
CA ASP A 542 22.18 -27.63 40.56
C ASP A 542 21.93 -26.37 39.69
N ARG A 543 21.59 -26.54 38.43
CA ARG A 543 21.36 -25.51 37.43
C ARG A 543 19.89 -25.02 37.32
N HIS A 544 18.95 -25.56 38.13
CA HIS A 544 17.56 -25.13 38.18
C HIS A 544 16.98 -24.97 39.60
N PRO A 545 17.45 -23.99 40.39
CA PRO A 545 16.99 -23.81 41.78
C PRO A 545 15.55 -23.24 41.89
N ASP A 546 14.98 -22.67 40.82
CA ASP A 546 13.70 -21.94 40.92
C ASP A 546 12.47 -22.68 40.35
N VAL A 547 12.59 -23.96 39.99
CA VAL A 547 11.42 -24.79 39.69
C VAL A 547 11.21 -25.72 40.87
N ASP A 548 10.25 -25.34 41.74
CA ASP A 548 9.87 -26.20 42.91
C ASP A 548 9.31 -27.52 42.39
N CYS A 549 10.20 -28.54 42.34
CA CYS A 549 9.90 -29.89 41.91
C CYS A 549 9.30 -30.75 43.04
N ARG A 550 8.64 -30.15 44.02
CA ARG A 550 7.94 -30.88 45.07
C ARG A 550 6.54 -31.29 44.56
N VAL A 551 6.49 -32.31 43.72
CA VAL A 551 5.27 -33.09 43.56
C VAL A 551 5.52 -34.47 44.05
N SER A 552 4.90 -34.76 45.17
CA SER A 552 4.85 -36.07 45.85
C SER A 552 4.25 -37.15 44.97
N ASN A 553 4.93 -38.29 44.86
CA ASN A 553 4.34 -39.63 44.59
C ASN A 553 3.39 -39.83 43.42
N VAL A 554 3.76 -39.39 42.22
CA VAL A 554 3.17 -39.96 41.00
C VAL A 554 4.21 -40.87 40.38
N LYS A 555 3.90 -42.18 40.28
CA LYS A 555 4.71 -43.18 39.60
C LYS A 555 5.02 -42.69 38.21
N ASN A 556 6.31 -42.50 37.88
CA ASN A 556 6.80 -42.05 36.58
C ASN A 556 6.35 -42.98 35.47
N LYS A 557 5.26 -42.62 34.81
CA LYS A 557 4.98 -43.10 33.46
C LYS A 557 5.42 -42.04 32.49
N PRO A 558 6.29 -42.36 31.50
CA PRO A 558 6.51 -41.45 30.38
C PRO A 558 5.17 -41.20 29.65
N PRO A 559 4.96 -40.05 29.00
CA PRO A 559 3.76 -39.83 28.21
C PRO A 559 3.65 -40.95 27.18
N LEU A 560 2.43 -41.38 26.89
CA LEU A 560 2.18 -42.45 25.91
C LEU A 560 2.57 -41.92 24.53
N LEU A 561 3.80 -42.23 24.07
CA LEU A 561 4.26 -41.89 22.73
C LEU A 561 3.51 -42.82 21.73
N ALA A 562 2.48 -42.27 21.08
CA ALA A 562 1.65 -43.00 20.12
C ALA A 562 2.38 -43.26 18.79
N GLY A 563 3.42 -42.46 18.48
CA GLY A 563 4.26 -42.70 17.32
C GLY A 563 5.19 -41.53 16.98
N VAL A 564 6.19 -41.84 16.15
CA VAL A 564 7.11 -40.86 15.54
C VAL A 564 7.14 -41.07 14.04
N ASP A 565 6.79 -40.06 13.28
CA ASP A 565 6.89 -40.06 11.81
C ASP A 565 7.99 -39.14 11.35
N PRO A 566 9.18 -39.64 10.95
CA PRO A 566 10.28 -38.84 10.46
C PRO A 566 10.07 -38.30 9.04
N ALA A 567 8.86 -38.42 8.49
CA ALA A 567 8.56 -38.11 7.11
C ALA A 567 9.02 -36.73 6.69
N PHE A 568 9.62 -36.67 5.51
CA PHE A 568 10.00 -35.42 4.87
C PHE A 568 8.76 -34.83 4.19
N VAL A 569 8.20 -33.78 4.77
CA VAL A 569 7.06 -33.04 4.18
C VAL A 569 7.57 -32.12 3.08
N LYS A 570 7.09 -32.32 1.85
CA LYS A 570 7.30 -31.40 0.73
C LYS A 570 6.18 -30.37 0.68
N LEU A 571 6.53 -29.10 0.73
CA LEU A 571 5.55 -28.01 0.57
C LEU A 571 5.04 -27.97 -0.87
N GLY A 572 3.71 -28.03 -1.03
CA GLY A 572 3.06 -28.00 -2.35
C GLY A 572 2.55 -29.34 -2.84
N GLU A 573 2.95 -30.45 -2.22
CA GLU A 573 2.41 -31.79 -2.48
C GLU A 573 1.38 -32.15 -1.39
N ASP A 574 0.20 -32.66 -1.78
CA ASP A 574 -0.75 -33.24 -0.84
C ASP A 574 -0.24 -34.65 -0.48
N GLN A 575 -0.02 -34.90 0.80
CA GLN A 575 0.50 -36.17 1.31
C GLN A 575 -0.50 -36.77 2.28
N PRO A 576 -1.62 -37.30 1.78
CA PRO A 576 -2.74 -37.82 2.62
C PRO A 576 -2.29 -38.95 3.51
N GLU A 577 -1.33 -39.77 3.09
CA GLU A 577 -0.81 -40.92 3.86
C GLU A 577 -0.19 -40.52 5.22
N ILE A 578 0.36 -39.30 5.35
CA ILE A 578 0.87 -38.77 6.62
C ILE A 578 -0.32 -38.51 7.57
N VAL A 579 -1.37 -37.85 7.05
CA VAL A 579 -2.58 -37.56 7.81
C VAL A 579 -3.28 -38.87 8.24
N GLU A 580 -3.34 -39.87 7.36
CA GLU A 580 -3.91 -41.17 7.65
C GLU A 580 -3.16 -41.90 8.77
N ARG A 581 -1.82 -41.93 8.75
CA ARG A 581 -1.00 -42.53 9.82
C ARG A 581 -1.20 -41.83 11.17
N ILE A 582 -1.26 -40.49 11.19
CA ILE A 582 -1.51 -39.73 12.40
C ILE A 582 -2.92 -40.04 12.93
N ASN A 583 -3.93 -40.04 12.05
CA ASN A 583 -5.30 -40.29 12.43
C ASN A 583 -5.52 -41.76 12.90
N ALA A 584 -4.78 -42.75 12.35
CA ALA A 584 -4.78 -44.13 12.81
C ALA A 584 -4.23 -44.27 14.23
N ALA A 585 -3.21 -43.50 14.59
CA ALA A 585 -2.63 -43.46 15.93
C ALA A 585 -3.49 -42.71 16.95
N LYS A 586 -4.45 -41.89 16.49
CA LYS A 586 -5.41 -41.12 17.32
C LYS A 586 -4.75 -40.36 18.50
N PRO A 587 -3.71 -39.56 18.30
CA PRO A 587 -3.06 -38.87 19.41
C PRO A 587 -3.90 -37.70 19.93
N ASP A 588 -3.76 -37.40 21.24
CA ASP A 588 -4.38 -36.22 21.83
C ASP A 588 -3.60 -34.97 21.53
N VAL A 589 -2.25 -35.06 21.44
CA VAL A 589 -1.32 -33.97 21.11
C VAL A 589 -0.44 -34.38 19.93
N LEU A 590 -0.40 -33.55 18.90
CA LEU A 590 0.52 -33.68 17.76
C LEU A 590 1.58 -32.58 17.79
N PHE A 591 2.83 -32.95 18.00
CA PHE A 591 3.97 -32.06 17.83
C PHE A 591 4.47 -32.11 16.39
N VAL A 592 4.66 -30.92 15.78
CA VAL A 592 5.18 -30.77 14.41
C VAL A 592 6.54 -30.12 14.42
N ALA A 593 7.58 -30.85 13.97
CA ALA A 593 8.98 -30.48 14.03
C ALA A 593 9.59 -30.28 12.64
N LEU A 594 8.89 -29.63 11.72
CA LEU A 594 9.31 -29.41 10.33
C LEU A 594 10.07 -28.09 10.10
N GLY A 595 10.09 -27.22 11.10
CA GLY A 595 10.66 -25.88 11.05
C GLY A 595 9.77 -24.85 10.32
N ASN A 596 9.98 -23.56 10.67
CA ASN A 596 9.25 -22.44 10.09
C ASN A 596 9.75 -22.13 8.66
N PRO A 597 8.86 -21.83 7.67
CA PRO A 597 7.40 -21.73 7.76
C PRO A 597 6.66 -23.05 7.44
N LYS A 598 7.39 -24.15 7.20
CA LYS A 598 6.82 -25.41 6.70
C LYS A 598 5.80 -26.01 7.65
N GLN A 599 6.10 -26.02 8.94
CA GLN A 599 5.22 -26.64 9.95
C GLN A 599 3.87 -25.93 10.04
N GLU A 600 3.84 -24.59 10.04
CA GLU A 600 2.59 -23.83 10.16
C GLU A 600 1.73 -23.95 8.90
N LEU A 601 2.34 -23.92 7.73
CA LEU A 601 1.63 -24.13 6.46
C LEU A 601 1.04 -25.54 6.40
N TRP A 602 1.80 -26.54 6.79
CA TRP A 602 1.30 -27.92 6.82
C TRP A 602 0.15 -28.07 7.83
N MET A 603 0.34 -27.56 9.06
CA MET A 603 -0.70 -27.61 10.11
C MET A 603 -1.97 -26.87 9.66
N GLY A 604 -1.84 -25.68 9.11
CA GLY A 604 -2.97 -24.87 8.64
C GLY A 604 -3.78 -25.58 7.54
N ARG A 605 -3.10 -26.17 6.55
CA ARG A 605 -3.72 -26.91 5.44
C ARG A 605 -4.40 -28.20 5.86
N ASN A 606 -3.87 -28.87 6.89
CA ASN A 606 -4.37 -30.17 7.31
C ASN A 606 -5.25 -30.14 8.59
N LYS A 607 -5.39 -28.99 9.26
CA LYS A 607 -6.16 -28.83 10.50
C LYS A 607 -7.54 -29.48 10.46
N ALA A 608 -8.27 -29.33 9.37
CA ALA A 608 -9.61 -29.87 9.21
C ALA A 608 -9.63 -31.39 8.93
N LYS A 609 -8.52 -31.97 8.47
CA LYS A 609 -8.38 -33.40 8.14
C LYS A 609 -7.85 -34.22 9.31
N LEU A 610 -7.24 -33.57 10.32
CA LEU A 610 -6.60 -34.20 11.46
C LEU A 610 -7.63 -34.57 12.55
N ASP A 611 -7.58 -35.84 13.00
CA ASP A 611 -8.34 -36.35 14.16
C ASP A 611 -7.45 -36.34 15.41
N VAL A 612 -7.00 -35.13 15.82
CA VAL A 612 -6.17 -34.90 17.01
C VAL A 612 -6.79 -33.79 17.86
N GLY A 613 -6.49 -33.76 19.16
CA GLY A 613 -7.01 -32.73 20.06
C GLY A 613 -6.35 -31.38 19.79
N VAL A 614 -5.03 -31.35 19.77
CA VAL A 614 -4.25 -30.15 19.55
C VAL A 614 -3.00 -30.42 18.70
N VAL A 615 -2.69 -29.50 17.78
CA VAL A 615 -1.47 -29.53 16.95
C VAL A 615 -0.59 -28.32 17.26
N ILE A 616 0.72 -28.56 17.46
CA ILE A 616 1.66 -27.55 17.96
C ILE A 616 2.94 -27.58 17.13
N GLY A 617 3.33 -26.43 16.57
CA GLY A 617 4.61 -26.24 15.89
C GLY A 617 5.76 -26.00 16.90
N ILE A 618 6.73 -26.92 16.94
CA ILE A 618 7.82 -26.88 17.92
C ILE A 618 9.22 -26.75 17.33
N GLY A 619 9.35 -26.80 15.99
CA GLY A 619 10.65 -26.70 15.31
C GLY A 619 11.67 -27.72 15.77
N GLY A 620 12.90 -27.30 16.01
CA GLY A 620 14.02 -28.17 16.41
C GLY A 620 14.13 -28.48 17.90
N THR A 621 13.03 -28.43 18.64
CA THR A 621 13.04 -28.56 20.12
C THR A 621 13.60 -29.90 20.58
N PHE A 622 13.32 -31.02 19.92
CA PHE A 622 13.83 -32.33 20.30
C PHE A 622 15.35 -32.46 20.23
N ASN A 623 16.04 -31.77 19.30
CA ASN A 623 17.50 -31.73 19.24
C ASN A 623 18.13 -31.09 20.49
N PHE A 624 17.43 -30.11 21.10
CA PHE A 624 17.85 -29.52 22.38
C PHE A 624 17.61 -30.46 23.54
N LEU A 625 16.46 -31.10 23.58
CA LEU A 625 16.08 -32.04 24.67
C LEU A 625 16.96 -33.30 24.65
N ALA A 626 17.31 -33.78 23.45
CA ALA A 626 18.26 -34.88 23.28
C ALA A 626 19.73 -34.46 23.64
N GLY A 627 20.00 -33.16 23.75
CA GLY A 627 21.37 -32.67 24.04
C GLY A 627 22.31 -32.60 22.84
N ARG A 628 21.79 -32.86 21.61
CA ARG A 628 22.57 -32.79 20.36
C ARG A 628 22.98 -31.36 19.99
N VAL A 629 22.21 -30.37 20.43
CA VAL A 629 22.51 -28.95 20.26
C VAL A 629 22.54 -28.27 21.64
N LYS A 630 23.62 -27.54 21.95
CA LYS A 630 23.75 -26.82 23.23
C LYS A 630 22.90 -25.55 23.22
N ARG A 631 22.09 -25.37 24.24
CA ARG A 631 21.31 -24.15 24.42
C ARG A 631 22.17 -23.01 24.98
N ALA A 632 21.82 -21.77 24.65
CA ALA A 632 22.52 -20.60 25.17
C ALA A 632 22.46 -20.53 26.72
N PRO A 633 23.45 -19.93 27.38
CA PRO A 633 23.38 -19.68 28.82
C PRO A 633 22.14 -18.87 29.19
N ARG A 634 21.61 -19.10 30.41
CA ARG A 634 20.33 -18.47 30.85
C ARG A 634 20.34 -16.95 30.77
N TRP A 635 21.46 -16.30 31.10
CA TRP A 635 21.56 -14.85 30.99
C TRP A 635 21.39 -14.36 29.55
N MET A 636 21.93 -15.09 28.56
CA MET A 636 21.73 -14.77 27.15
C MET A 636 20.28 -15.01 26.69
N GLN A 637 19.64 -16.05 27.23
CA GLN A 637 18.22 -16.31 26.94
C GLN A 637 17.32 -15.19 27.49
N LYS A 638 17.55 -14.77 28.76
CA LYS A 638 16.81 -13.67 29.41
C LYS A 638 17.05 -12.31 28.78
N SER A 639 18.27 -12.05 28.27
CA SER A 639 18.62 -10.80 27.58
C SER A 639 18.22 -10.75 26.11
N GLY A 640 17.69 -11.84 25.55
CA GLY A 640 17.31 -11.91 24.12
C GLY A 640 18.49 -12.10 23.17
N LEU A 641 19.66 -12.50 23.67
CA LEU A 641 20.91 -12.71 22.91
C LEU A 641 21.11 -14.17 22.45
N GLU A 642 20.13 -15.06 22.66
CA GLU A 642 20.19 -16.49 22.29
C GLU A 642 20.50 -16.68 20.80
N TRP A 643 20.00 -15.81 19.93
CA TRP A 643 20.24 -15.87 18.49
C TRP A 643 21.72 -15.64 18.12
N ILE A 644 22.45 -14.80 18.87
CA ILE A 644 23.91 -14.60 18.69
C ILE A 644 24.66 -15.90 19.00
N TYR A 645 24.31 -16.55 20.10
CA TYR A 645 24.89 -17.83 20.48
C TYR A 645 24.70 -18.89 19.40
N ARG A 646 23.51 -18.95 18.79
CA ARG A 646 23.22 -19.85 17.67
C ARG A 646 24.00 -19.53 16.41
N ILE A 647 24.22 -18.23 16.09
CA ILE A 647 25.08 -17.84 14.95
C ILE A 647 26.50 -18.33 15.15
N VAL A 648 27.04 -18.21 16.38
CA VAL A 648 28.40 -18.69 16.69
C VAL A 648 28.51 -20.20 16.51
N GLN A 649 27.47 -20.96 16.84
CA GLN A 649 27.44 -22.42 16.64
C GLN A 649 27.31 -22.83 15.17
N GLU A 650 26.48 -22.16 14.39
CA GLU A 650 26.18 -22.51 13.00
C GLU A 650 26.27 -21.29 12.06
N PRO A 651 27.44 -20.66 11.90
CA PRO A 651 27.56 -19.38 11.19
C PRO A 651 27.15 -19.49 9.72
N GLY A 652 27.54 -20.56 9.03
CA GLY A 652 27.27 -20.77 7.61
C GLY A 652 25.78 -20.83 7.26
N ARG A 653 24.96 -21.41 8.16
CA ARG A 653 23.52 -21.64 7.93
C ARG A 653 22.65 -20.48 8.41
N LEU A 654 23.01 -19.84 9.53
CA LEU A 654 22.09 -18.97 10.27
C LEU A 654 22.30 -17.47 10.04
N TRP A 655 23.50 -16.99 9.69
CA TRP A 655 23.77 -15.56 9.66
C TRP A 655 22.91 -14.80 8.63
N LYS A 656 22.75 -15.33 7.40
CA LYS A 656 21.91 -14.68 6.36
C LYS A 656 20.45 -14.61 6.78
N ARG A 657 19.95 -15.70 7.36
CA ARG A 657 18.58 -15.82 7.84
C ARG A 657 18.29 -14.82 8.96
N TYR A 658 19.17 -14.76 9.96
CA TYR A 658 18.99 -13.84 11.09
C TYR A 658 19.22 -12.38 10.70
N ALA A 659 20.22 -12.08 9.86
CA ALA A 659 20.42 -10.73 9.36
C ALA A 659 19.19 -10.20 8.62
N TYR A 660 18.65 -10.98 7.67
CA TYR A 660 17.42 -10.63 6.96
C TYR A 660 16.22 -10.53 7.91
N GLY A 661 16.03 -11.53 8.77
CA GLY A 661 14.92 -11.56 9.73
C GLY A 661 14.94 -10.39 10.70
N LEU A 662 16.11 -10.03 11.23
CA LEU A 662 16.27 -8.91 12.17
C LEU A 662 16.00 -7.56 11.49
N VAL A 663 16.58 -7.32 10.30
CA VAL A 663 16.35 -6.08 9.55
C VAL A 663 14.86 -5.93 9.21
N LYS A 664 14.23 -6.99 8.69
CA LYS A 664 12.82 -6.98 8.37
C LYS A 664 11.94 -6.80 9.60
N PHE A 665 12.18 -7.53 10.68
CA PHE A 665 11.44 -7.41 11.93
C PHE A 665 11.56 -6.02 12.55
N SER A 666 12.77 -5.45 12.58
CA SER A 666 13.00 -4.10 13.12
C SER A 666 12.23 -3.05 12.30
N TRP A 667 12.25 -3.16 10.97
CA TRP A 667 11.50 -2.30 10.09
C TRP A 667 9.98 -2.43 10.29
N LEU A 668 9.46 -3.67 10.31
CA LEU A 668 8.04 -3.93 10.54
C LEU A 668 7.59 -3.44 11.93
N SER A 669 8.45 -3.62 12.95
CA SER A 669 8.20 -3.13 14.31
C SER A 669 8.14 -1.62 14.36
N LEU A 670 9.07 -0.94 13.67
CA LEU A 670 9.04 0.52 13.52
C LEU A 670 7.74 0.99 12.88
N LEU A 671 7.34 0.37 11.77
CA LEU A 671 6.08 0.68 11.09
C LEU A 671 4.86 0.42 12.01
N HIS A 672 4.90 -0.65 12.80
CA HIS A 672 3.81 -0.99 13.71
C HIS A 672 3.70 0.00 14.88
N VAL A 673 4.82 0.40 15.47
CA VAL A 673 4.90 1.42 16.53
C VAL A 673 4.43 2.78 16.04
N LEU A 674 4.79 3.14 14.81
CA LEU A 674 4.40 4.40 14.16
C LEU A 674 2.95 4.40 13.66
N GLY A 675 2.18 3.33 13.88
CA GLY A 675 0.79 3.20 13.40
C GLY A 675 0.68 2.99 11.87
N GLY A 676 1.82 2.81 11.19
CA GLY A 676 1.88 2.60 9.75
C GLY A 676 1.59 1.16 9.29
N TYR A 677 1.50 0.21 10.23
CA TYR A 677 1.16 -1.16 9.91
C TYR A 677 -0.35 -1.36 10.04
N ARG A 678 -1.06 -1.33 8.90
CA ARG A 678 -2.47 -1.72 8.78
C ARG A 678 -2.57 -2.92 7.84
N ARG A 679 -2.99 -4.05 8.34
CA ARG A 679 -3.54 -5.18 7.59
C ARG A 679 -4.84 -5.62 8.22
#